data_8138ef684a1cc40e77dc1bada151197e
#
_entry.id   8138ef684a1cc40e77dc1bada151197e
#
_cell.length_a   1.000
_cell.length_b   1.000
_cell.length_c   1.000
_cell.angle_alpha   90.00
_cell.angle_beta   90.00
_cell.angle_gamma   90.00
#
_symmetry.space_group_name_H-M   'P 1'
#
loop_
_entity.id
_entity.type
_entity.pdbx_description
1 polymer ?
#
loop_
_entity_poly.entity_id
_entity_poly.type
_entity_poly.pdbx_seq_one_letter_code
_entity_poly.pdbx_strand_id
1 'polypeptide(L)'
;MNKWRQLHALAAVLVLVIIGQTAYSSTARAAEAVPDVRVLIDISGSMKHNDPHNLRAPALRLLTGLLPKGTRAGVWTYGRYVNMLVPLGEVDAEWKTRAERAASQINSFGLFTNIEEAMRRATNDWREPDEHSQRSLIMLTDGLVDVSKDAALDAASRDRIINKILPRLRDAKVKINAIALSGEADHELLRQLASATDGWFEEADNADKLQRIFLHMFEKATRPDTLPLEGNSVQVDNSIEEITFLIFRDARSGPTQLVQPDRRQFGMENAPQQVHWHHDTGFDLITITKPQSGEWHILGPVDADNRVMVVTNLKVHATQLPNNLGVDDTPYYFAQLMQQGKVIRRKDFLDLVHITLRDQVDGGRHWEWQLFDDGKDADMVAGDGTFSHKLQESMTAGRHELTLTVDGTTFQREQREVVNVYTQPVQANVTGDPDQSGHFIMSVIPYAGLIDLDGMEATAVVTDGDGASRDVTLARTGPAEWRSELRDFNDPAGYQVEFHVTGTHPGGKPISTRLGPFKFSSAGIVAPPAESAAPQPEPMADSEPRSDAASAAEGGKKPEAQLAAPAAVPETNSPAEDGNTDTLGANWYLIIGQVILINGLLIGGGFFAYRRWWRSDKKTGEMNLLDDDSSSGEDRPLASILEETKA
;
A
#
# COMPACT_ATOMS: atom_id res chain seq x y z
N MET A 1 -32.66 -4.35 -53.43
CA MET A 1 -31.67 -3.58 -52.67
C MET A 1 -31.98 -3.43 -51.16
N ASN A 2 -33.24 -3.43 -50.74
CA ASN A 2 -33.56 -3.17 -49.29
C ASN A 2 -33.36 -4.37 -48.35
N LYS A 3 -33.43 -5.63 -48.79
CA LYS A 3 -33.25 -6.81 -47.92
C LYS A 3 -31.79 -7.01 -47.49
N TRP A 4 -30.81 -6.65 -48.30
CA TRP A 4 -29.40 -6.76 -47.95
C TRP A 4 -28.95 -5.71 -46.92
N ARG A 5 -29.49 -4.48 -46.98
CA ARG A 5 -29.21 -3.45 -45.97
C ARG A 5 -29.84 -3.78 -44.60
N GLN A 6 -31.00 -4.43 -44.59
CA GLN A 6 -31.60 -4.88 -43.32
C GLN A 6 -30.86 -6.05 -42.69
N LEU A 7 -30.27 -6.98 -43.47
CA LEU A 7 -29.43 -8.05 -42.96
C LEU A 7 -28.12 -7.53 -42.37
N HIS A 8 -27.50 -6.52 -42.96
CA HIS A 8 -26.27 -5.93 -42.41
C HIS A 8 -26.52 -5.11 -41.17
N ALA A 9 -27.66 -4.41 -41.08
CA ALA A 9 -28.05 -3.69 -39.86
C ALA A 9 -28.37 -4.67 -38.71
N LEU A 10 -29.04 -5.80 -38.97
CA LEU A 10 -29.28 -6.84 -37.97
C LEU A 10 -27.98 -7.54 -37.51
N ALA A 11 -27.06 -7.78 -38.45
CA ALA A 11 -25.74 -8.35 -38.11
C ALA A 11 -24.90 -7.39 -37.28
N ALA A 12 -24.92 -6.08 -37.56
CA ALA A 12 -24.22 -5.07 -36.78
C ALA A 12 -24.78 -4.91 -35.35
N VAL A 13 -26.11 -4.99 -35.20
CA VAL A 13 -26.76 -4.95 -33.87
C VAL A 13 -26.44 -6.24 -33.10
N LEU A 14 -26.39 -7.39 -33.76
CA LEU A 14 -26.03 -8.68 -33.13
C LEU A 14 -24.57 -8.67 -32.66
N VAL A 15 -23.64 -8.12 -33.43
CA VAL A 15 -22.22 -7.97 -33.06
C VAL A 15 -22.07 -6.99 -31.89
N LEU A 16 -22.81 -5.87 -31.86
CA LEU A 16 -22.82 -4.92 -30.74
C LEU A 16 -23.40 -5.53 -29.46
N VAL A 17 -24.42 -6.37 -29.55
CA VAL A 17 -24.98 -7.09 -28.39
C VAL A 17 -24.01 -8.15 -27.89
N ILE A 18 -23.29 -8.86 -28.77
CA ILE A 18 -22.27 -9.85 -28.37
C ILE A 18 -21.07 -9.16 -27.73
N ILE A 19 -20.62 -8.01 -28.24
CA ILE A 19 -19.53 -7.23 -27.64
C ILE A 19 -19.99 -6.63 -26.28
N GLY A 20 -21.24 -6.20 -26.16
CA GLY A 20 -21.83 -5.76 -24.89
C GLY A 20 -21.90 -6.88 -23.84
N GLN A 21 -22.24 -8.10 -24.24
CA GLN A 21 -22.30 -9.25 -23.31
C GLN A 21 -20.93 -9.77 -22.90
N THR A 22 -19.89 -9.65 -23.72
CA THR A 22 -18.52 -10.00 -23.33
C THR A 22 -17.90 -8.98 -22.38
N ALA A 23 -18.30 -7.71 -22.45
CA ALA A 23 -17.90 -6.67 -21.49
C ALA A 23 -18.58 -6.85 -20.11
N TYR A 24 -19.78 -7.45 -20.05
CA TYR A 24 -20.48 -7.72 -18.78
C TYR A 24 -20.05 -9.01 -18.08
N SER A 25 -19.28 -9.88 -18.73
CA SER A 25 -18.93 -11.20 -18.17
C SER A 25 -17.58 -11.27 -17.46
N SER A 26 -16.85 -10.16 -17.36
CA SER A 26 -15.56 -10.12 -16.67
C SER A 26 -15.60 -9.40 -15.31
N THR A 27 -16.67 -9.58 -14.53
CA THR A 27 -16.52 -9.60 -13.08
C THR A 27 -15.92 -10.97 -12.68
N ALA A 28 -14.79 -11.30 -13.30
CA ALA A 28 -13.91 -12.31 -12.76
C ALA A 28 -13.55 -11.84 -11.36
N ARG A 29 -13.99 -12.60 -10.35
CA ARG A 29 -13.58 -12.50 -8.96
C ARG A 29 -12.07 -12.29 -8.96
N ALA A 30 -11.62 -11.05 -8.79
CA ALA A 30 -10.25 -10.78 -8.46
C ALA A 30 -10.04 -11.46 -7.12
N ALA A 31 -9.35 -12.60 -7.10
CA ALA A 31 -8.88 -13.19 -5.86
C ALA A 31 -8.06 -12.08 -5.19
N GLU A 32 -8.36 -11.80 -3.93
CA GLU A 32 -7.59 -10.83 -3.15
C GLU A 32 -6.11 -11.20 -3.28
N ALA A 33 -5.29 -10.25 -3.74
CA ALA A 33 -3.89 -10.51 -4.00
C ALA A 33 -3.19 -10.83 -2.66
N VAL A 34 -2.43 -11.90 -2.63
CA VAL A 34 -1.70 -12.34 -1.43
C VAL A 34 -0.52 -11.39 -1.20
N PRO A 35 -0.37 -10.79 0.01
CA PRO A 35 0.80 -9.99 0.32
C PRO A 35 2.09 -10.83 0.25
N ASP A 36 3.12 -10.32 -0.46
CA ASP A 36 4.49 -10.86 -0.48
C ASP A 36 5.43 -9.77 0.08
N VAL A 37 5.79 -9.91 1.36
CA VAL A 37 6.55 -8.92 2.13
C VAL A 37 7.97 -9.41 2.35
N ARG A 38 8.96 -8.68 1.83
CA ARG A 38 10.39 -9.00 1.98
C ARG A 38 11.12 -7.87 2.67
N VAL A 39 11.93 -8.22 3.64
CA VAL A 39 12.63 -7.27 4.50
C VAL A 39 14.14 -7.43 4.33
N LEU A 40 14.82 -6.32 4.07
CA LEU A 40 16.28 -6.20 3.99
C LEU A 40 16.77 -5.39 5.18
N ILE A 41 17.63 -5.98 5.99
CA ILE A 41 18.17 -5.36 7.21
C ILE A 41 19.67 -5.22 7.08
N ASP A 42 20.14 -4.00 7.09
CA ASP A 42 21.57 -3.68 7.17
C ASP A 42 22.15 -4.15 8.50
N ILE A 43 23.29 -4.85 8.42
CA ILE A 43 24.08 -5.26 9.58
C ILE A 43 25.53 -4.77 9.48
N SER A 44 25.79 -3.76 8.68
CA SER A 44 27.11 -3.13 8.52
C SER A 44 27.66 -2.59 9.82
N GLY A 45 28.95 -2.30 9.83
CA GLY A 45 29.66 -1.83 11.03
C GLY A 45 29.24 -0.46 11.52
N SER A 46 28.75 0.41 10.63
CA SER A 46 28.18 1.74 10.92
C SER A 46 26.99 1.67 11.87
N MET A 47 26.18 0.60 11.75
CA MET A 47 25.05 0.34 12.63
C MET A 47 25.39 0.30 14.13
N LYS A 48 26.67 0.13 14.51
CA LYS A 48 27.10 0.23 15.91
C LYS A 48 26.94 1.64 16.47
N HIS A 49 27.07 2.64 15.60
CA HIS A 49 26.94 4.06 15.97
C HIS A 49 25.52 4.54 15.76
N ASN A 50 24.90 4.16 14.66
CA ASN A 50 23.61 4.68 14.22
C ASN A 50 22.41 3.92 14.82
N ASP A 51 22.60 2.64 15.22
CA ASP A 51 21.60 1.85 15.96
C ASP A 51 22.27 1.09 17.13
N PRO A 52 22.85 1.80 18.13
CA PRO A 52 23.59 1.19 19.25
C PRO A 52 22.71 0.30 20.13
N HIS A 53 21.41 0.52 20.14
CA HIS A 53 20.43 -0.25 20.92
C HIS A 53 19.79 -1.40 20.14
N ASN A 54 20.22 -1.61 18.88
CA ASN A 54 19.69 -2.65 17.98
C ASN A 54 18.16 -2.60 17.85
N LEU A 55 17.64 -1.39 17.56
CA LEU A 55 16.19 -1.09 17.42
C LEU A 55 15.52 -1.89 16.30
N ARG A 56 16.32 -2.37 15.34
CA ARG A 56 15.88 -3.26 14.24
C ARG A 56 15.29 -4.57 14.76
N ALA A 57 15.80 -5.11 15.88
CA ALA A 57 15.33 -6.40 16.40
C ALA A 57 13.89 -6.35 16.93
N PRO A 58 13.50 -5.43 17.87
CA PRO A 58 12.11 -5.31 18.29
C PRO A 58 11.19 -4.87 17.13
N ALA A 59 11.64 -3.97 16.26
CA ALA A 59 10.85 -3.55 15.09
C ALA A 59 10.57 -4.73 14.13
N LEU A 60 11.56 -5.61 13.88
CA LEU A 60 11.34 -6.82 13.09
C LEU A 60 10.34 -7.77 13.78
N ARG A 61 10.43 -7.95 15.10
CA ARG A 61 9.47 -8.80 15.84
C ARG A 61 8.06 -8.25 15.75
N LEU A 62 7.89 -6.93 15.86
CA LEU A 62 6.60 -6.29 15.66
C LEU A 62 6.06 -6.61 14.26
N LEU A 63 6.79 -6.29 13.20
CA LEU A 63 6.37 -6.53 11.82
C LEU A 63 5.99 -8.00 11.60
N THR A 64 6.90 -8.92 11.95
CA THR A 64 6.69 -10.36 11.71
C THR A 64 5.55 -10.93 12.56
N GLY A 65 5.37 -10.43 13.78
CA GLY A 65 4.27 -10.79 14.68
C GLY A 65 2.90 -10.38 14.13
N LEU A 66 2.85 -9.22 13.47
CA LEU A 66 1.62 -8.68 12.89
C LEU A 66 1.19 -9.38 11.59
N LEU A 67 2.14 -9.92 10.78
CA LEU A 67 1.82 -10.50 9.47
C LEU A 67 0.69 -11.54 9.56
N PRO A 68 -0.37 -11.43 8.74
CA PRO A 68 -1.46 -12.39 8.71
C PRO A 68 -0.98 -13.77 8.25
N LYS A 69 -1.67 -14.82 8.72
CA LYS A 69 -1.49 -16.17 8.20
C LYS A 69 -1.80 -16.19 6.69
N GLY A 70 -0.96 -16.88 5.93
CA GLY A 70 -1.08 -16.97 4.47
C GLY A 70 -0.31 -15.89 3.71
N THR A 71 0.16 -14.82 4.37
CA THR A 71 1.13 -13.88 3.78
C THR A 71 2.38 -14.62 3.37
N ARG A 72 2.97 -14.30 2.23
CA ARG A 72 4.31 -14.75 1.87
C ARG A 72 5.34 -13.77 2.41
N ALA A 73 6.31 -14.23 3.20
CA ALA A 73 7.29 -13.32 3.77
C ALA A 73 8.67 -13.95 3.93
N GLY A 74 9.71 -13.10 3.94
CA GLY A 74 11.09 -13.49 4.19
C GLY A 74 11.93 -12.31 4.67
N VAL A 75 13.02 -12.59 5.39
CA VAL A 75 13.92 -11.56 5.94
C VAL A 75 15.35 -11.89 5.56
N TRP A 76 16.07 -10.90 5.06
CA TRP A 76 17.49 -10.98 4.73
C TRP A 76 18.26 -9.94 5.54
N THR A 77 19.43 -10.34 6.01
CA THR A 77 20.44 -9.42 6.53
C THR A 77 21.56 -9.27 5.52
N TYR A 78 22.13 -8.07 5.44
CA TYR A 78 23.20 -7.79 4.51
C TYR A 78 24.29 -6.89 5.11
N GLY A 79 25.49 -7.13 4.69
CA GLY A 79 26.71 -6.38 4.80
C GLY A 79 27.50 -6.75 3.56
N ARG A 80 28.75 -7.27 3.69
CA ARG A 80 29.49 -7.86 2.55
C ARG A 80 28.77 -9.06 1.94
N TYR A 81 28.15 -9.87 2.79
CA TYR A 81 27.39 -11.06 2.41
C TYR A 81 25.91 -10.85 2.75
N VAL A 82 25.07 -11.49 1.96
CA VAL A 82 23.62 -11.47 2.16
C VAL A 82 23.19 -12.83 2.68
N ASN A 83 22.57 -12.83 3.84
CA ASN A 83 22.07 -14.04 4.50
C ASN A 83 20.55 -13.99 4.59
N MET A 84 19.91 -15.11 4.34
CA MET A 84 18.47 -15.25 4.58
C MET A 84 18.28 -15.56 6.07
N LEU A 85 17.93 -14.54 6.85
CA LEU A 85 17.73 -14.62 8.29
C LEU A 85 16.47 -15.42 8.64
N VAL A 86 15.36 -15.12 7.94
CA VAL A 86 14.12 -15.87 8.01
C VAL A 86 13.79 -16.37 6.61
N PRO A 87 13.64 -17.69 6.40
CA PRO A 87 13.36 -18.26 5.10
C PRO A 87 12.07 -17.71 4.49
N LEU A 88 12.13 -17.41 3.18
CA LEU A 88 10.95 -17.02 2.41
C LEU A 88 9.94 -18.16 2.41
N GLY A 89 8.73 -17.90 2.86
CA GLY A 89 7.66 -18.89 2.95
C GLY A 89 6.32 -18.28 3.31
N GLU A 90 5.33 -19.13 3.44
CA GLU A 90 4.02 -18.74 3.96
C GLU A 90 4.11 -18.49 5.47
N VAL A 91 3.51 -17.41 5.93
CA VAL A 91 3.44 -17.03 7.35
C VAL A 91 2.42 -17.95 8.05
N ASP A 92 2.93 -18.77 8.94
CA ASP A 92 2.18 -19.57 9.90
C ASP A 92 2.78 -19.41 11.31
N ALA A 93 2.28 -20.15 12.28
CA ALA A 93 2.76 -20.07 13.67
C ALA A 93 4.24 -20.48 13.82
N GLU A 94 4.68 -21.47 13.03
CA GLU A 94 6.07 -21.93 13.05
C GLU A 94 7.00 -20.90 12.40
N TRP A 95 6.58 -20.28 11.30
CA TRP A 95 7.31 -19.20 10.65
C TRP A 95 7.48 -18.00 11.59
N LYS A 96 6.39 -17.57 12.28
CA LYS A 96 6.43 -16.48 13.28
C LYS A 96 7.41 -16.79 14.42
N THR A 97 7.36 -17.99 14.98
CA THR A 97 8.29 -18.41 16.02
C THR A 97 9.75 -18.40 15.56
N ARG A 98 10.01 -18.79 14.30
CA ARG A 98 11.37 -18.69 13.71
C ARG A 98 11.79 -17.23 13.55
N ALA A 99 10.90 -16.37 13.06
CA ALA A 99 11.19 -14.95 12.86
C ALA A 99 11.50 -14.23 14.18
N GLU A 100 10.72 -14.49 15.22
CA GLU A 100 10.92 -13.96 16.56
C GLU A 100 12.31 -14.33 17.11
N ARG A 101 12.69 -15.60 17.03
CA ARG A 101 14.02 -16.06 17.46
C ARG A 101 15.13 -15.47 16.60
N ALA A 102 14.94 -15.42 15.29
CA ALA A 102 15.92 -14.92 14.35
C ALA A 102 16.20 -13.43 14.54
N ALA A 103 15.21 -12.62 14.94
CA ALA A 103 15.39 -11.21 15.23
C ALA A 103 16.47 -10.95 16.28
N SER A 104 16.63 -11.85 17.27
CA SER A 104 17.69 -11.76 18.28
C SER A 104 19.10 -12.00 17.72
N GLN A 105 19.24 -12.47 16.49
CA GLN A 105 20.53 -12.67 15.81
C GLN A 105 20.99 -11.44 15.02
N ILE A 106 20.13 -10.42 14.90
CA ILE A 106 20.50 -9.15 14.26
C ILE A 106 21.62 -8.51 15.06
N ASN A 107 22.70 -8.18 14.38
CA ASN A 107 23.90 -7.58 14.97
C ASN A 107 24.48 -6.50 14.05
N SER A 108 25.62 -5.90 14.41
CA SER A 108 26.30 -4.85 13.64
C SER A 108 27.75 -5.21 13.39
N PHE A 109 28.02 -6.47 12.97
CA PHE A 109 29.38 -6.97 12.73
C PHE A 109 29.70 -7.10 11.23
N GLY A 110 28.76 -6.78 10.33
CA GLY A 110 28.97 -6.82 8.91
C GLY A 110 30.05 -5.84 8.45
N LEU A 111 30.82 -6.25 7.45
CA LEU A 111 31.69 -5.35 6.70
C LEU A 111 30.96 -4.95 5.44
N PHE A 112 31.12 -3.69 4.99
CA PHE A 112 30.50 -3.15 3.80
C PHE A 112 28.96 -3.10 3.87
N THR A 113 28.33 -2.50 2.87
CA THR A 113 26.87 -2.32 2.74
C THR A 113 26.45 -2.64 1.31
N ASN A 114 26.35 -3.95 1.00
CA ASN A 114 26.06 -4.42 -0.36
C ASN A 114 24.55 -4.46 -0.65
N ILE A 115 23.97 -3.29 -0.85
CA ILE A 115 22.55 -3.10 -1.18
C ILE A 115 22.18 -3.81 -2.49
N GLU A 116 23.06 -3.75 -3.51
CA GLU A 116 22.82 -4.40 -4.80
C GLU A 116 22.54 -5.89 -4.67
N GLU A 117 23.44 -6.61 -4.00
CA GLU A 117 23.31 -8.06 -3.81
C GLU A 117 22.12 -8.41 -2.92
N ALA A 118 21.82 -7.58 -1.89
CA ALA A 118 20.65 -7.77 -1.05
C ALA A 118 19.35 -7.69 -1.85
N MET A 119 19.15 -6.63 -2.63
CA MET A 119 18.00 -6.46 -3.51
C MET A 119 17.92 -7.59 -4.54
N ARG A 120 19.04 -7.94 -5.17
CA ARG A 120 19.08 -8.99 -6.19
C ARG A 120 18.65 -10.34 -5.63
N ARG A 121 19.15 -10.74 -4.45
CA ARG A 121 18.81 -12.03 -3.83
C ARG A 121 17.38 -12.08 -3.33
N ALA A 122 16.96 -11.03 -2.66
CA ALA A 122 15.62 -11.00 -2.10
C ALA A 122 14.52 -10.93 -3.17
N THR A 123 14.82 -10.48 -4.39
CA THR A 123 13.83 -10.23 -5.43
C THR A 123 14.10 -10.98 -6.75
N ASN A 124 14.87 -12.08 -6.71
CA ASN A 124 15.29 -12.80 -7.92
C ASN A 124 14.12 -13.44 -8.70
N ASP A 125 13.05 -13.78 -8.03
CA ASP A 125 11.82 -14.34 -8.57
C ASP A 125 10.78 -13.28 -8.98
N TRP A 126 10.98 -12.01 -8.64
CA TRP A 126 10.12 -10.90 -9.06
C TRP A 126 10.61 -10.31 -10.39
N ARG A 127 10.16 -10.88 -11.50
CA ARG A 127 10.59 -10.48 -12.85
C ARG A 127 9.50 -9.85 -13.69
N GLU A 128 8.26 -10.27 -13.47
CA GLU A 128 7.07 -9.85 -14.21
C GLU A 128 5.97 -9.45 -13.23
N PRO A 129 5.00 -8.61 -13.64
CA PRO A 129 3.83 -8.32 -12.82
C PRO A 129 3.07 -9.60 -12.46
N ASP A 130 2.49 -9.64 -11.27
CA ASP A 130 1.65 -10.72 -10.81
C ASP A 130 0.41 -10.12 -10.12
N GLU A 131 -0.75 -10.29 -10.72
CA GLU A 131 -2.01 -9.75 -10.21
C GLU A 131 -2.51 -10.49 -8.96
N HIS A 132 -1.94 -11.67 -8.67
CA HIS A 132 -2.27 -12.47 -7.48
C HIS A 132 -1.36 -12.17 -6.28
N SER A 133 -0.38 -11.28 -6.44
CA SER A 133 0.62 -10.98 -5.42
C SER A 133 0.81 -9.48 -5.25
N GLN A 134 0.65 -9.00 -4.04
CA GLN A 134 0.98 -7.62 -3.65
C GLN A 134 2.39 -7.59 -3.08
N ARG A 135 3.34 -7.13 -3.89
CA ARG A 135 4.78 -7.18 -3.58
C ARG A 135 5.27 -5.94 -2.87
N SER A 136 5.86 -6.13 -1.70
CA SER A 136 6.45 -5.06 -0.89
C SER A 136 7.86 -5.43 -0.47
N LEU A 137 8.84 -4.57 -0.80
CA LEU A 137 10.22 -4.67 -0.34
C LEU A 137 10.46 -3.56 0.70
N ILE A 138 10.79 -3.94 1.93
CA ILE A 138 11.12 -3.03 3.01
C ILE A 138 12.64 -3.07 3.22
N MET A 139 13.30 -1.93 3.13
CA MET A 139 14.75 -1.80 3.26
C MET A 139 15.10 -0.90 4.44
N LEU A 140 15.98 -1.37 5.32
CA LEU A 140 16.56 -0.59 6.40
C LEU A 140 18.06 -0.49 6.21
N THR A 141 18.59 0.74 6.20
CA THR A 141 20.03 1.00 6.10
C THR A 141 20.40 2.31 6.81
N ASP A 142 21.62 2.40 7.27
CA ASP A 142 22.22 3.58 7.87
C ASP A 142 23.35 4.19 7.03
N GLY A 143 23.66 3.57 5.87
CA GLY A 143 24.85 3.92 5.11
C GLY A 143 24.64 4.08 3.61
N LEU A 144 25.76 4.38 2.96
CA LEU A 144 25.89 4.45 1.50
C LEU A 144 26.09 3.04 0.92
N VAL A 145 25.96 2.91 -0.40
CA VAL A 145 26.42 1.70 -1.11
C VAL A 145 27.93 1.57 -0.93
N ASP A 146 28.34 0.53 -0.22
CA ASP A 146 29.74 0.22 0.08
C ASP A 146 29.96 -1.27 -0.19
N VAL A 147 30.60 -1.63 -1.30
CA VAL A 147 30.87 -3.01 -1.69
C VAL A 147 32.36 -3.33 -1.68
N SER A 148 33.22 -2.29 -1.64
CA SER A 148 34.66 -2.41 -1.81
C SER A 148 35.36 -1.21 -1.16
N LYS A 149 36.68 -1.31 -1.00
CA LYS A 149 37.55 -0.16 -0.68
C LYS A 149 37.80 0.77 -1.89
N ASP A 150 37.34 0.37 -3.06
CA ASP A 150 37.46 1.12 -4.31
C ASP A 150 36.11 1.84 -4.58
N ALA A 151 36.08 3.15 -4.43
CA ALA A 151 34.90 3.95 -4.64
C ALA A 151 34.31 3.85 -6.06
N ALA A 152 35.11 3.50 -7.07
CA ALA A 152 34.61 3.25 -8.41
C ALA A 152 33.72 2.00 -8.48
N LEU A 153 33.97 1.00 -7.64
CA LEU A 153 33.13 -0.21 -7.55
C LEU A 153 31.83 0.09 -6.81
N ASP A 154 31.85 0.98 -5.82
CA ASP A 154 30.66 1.42 -5.09
C ASP A 154 29.75 2.22 -6.01
N ALA A 155 30.30 3.20 -6.74
CA ALA A 155 29.58 3.96 -7.75
C ALA A 155 28.98 3.05 -8.84
N ALA A 156 29.74 2.07 -9.33
CA ALA A 156 29.26 1.11 -10.33
C ALA A 156 28.13 0.19 -9.75
N SER A 157 28.19 -0.14 -8.46
CA SER A 157 27.12 -0.91 -7.78
C SER A 157 25.86 -0.07 -7.66
N ARG A 158 25.98 1.19 -7.21
CA ARG A 158 24.87 2.15 -7.14
C ARG A 158 24.22 2.35 -8.52
N ASP A 159 25.02 2.50 -9.58
CA ASP A 159 24.53 2.60 -10.95
C ASP A 159 23.72 1.36 -11.39
N ARG A 160 24.17 0.14 -11.03
CA ARG A 160 23.42 -1.07 -11.34
C ARG A 160 22.12 -1.21 -10.55
N ILE A 161 22.06 -0.71 -9.32
CA ILE A 161 20.81 -0.63 -8.56
C ILE A 161 19.80 0.24 -9.33
N ILE A 162 20.22 1.44 -9.73
CA ILE A 162 19.37 2.43 -10.40
C ILE A 162 18.97 1.95 -11.81
N ASN A 163 19.93 1.50 -12.61
CA ASN A 163 19.71 1.28 -14.05
C ASN A 163 19.34 -0.16 -14.43
N LYS A 164 19.43 -1.14 -13.49
CA LYS A 164 19.10 -2.54 -13.78
C LYS A 164 18.07 -3.12 -12.81
N ILE A 165 18.24 -2.89 -11.49
CA ILE A 165 17.36 -3.50 -10.49
C ILE A 165 16.05 -2.70 -10.37
N LEU A 166 16.13 -1.39 -10.23
CA LEU A 166 14.97 -0.53 -10.09
C LEU A 166 13.96 -0.65 -11.24
N PRO A 167 14.38 -0.57 -12.54
CA PRO A 167 13.42 -0.75 -13.64
C PRO A 167 12.70 -2.09 -13.57
N ARG A 168 13.44 -3.18 -13.33
CA ARG A 168 12.87 -4.52 -13.22
C ARG A 168 11.81 -4.60 -12.11
N LEU A 169 12.10 -4.01 -10.93
CA LEU A 169 11.17 -4.05 -9.79
C LEU A 169 9.95 -3.16 -10.02
N ARG A 170 10.13 -1.99 -10.61
CA ARG A 170 9.02 -1.13 -11.02
C ARG A 170 8.10 -1.85 -12.03
N ASP A 171 8.68 -2.44 -13.08
CA ASP A 171 7.94 -3.16 -14.10
C ASP A 171 7.23 -4.40 -13.52
N ALA A 172 7.80 -5.03 -12.48
CA ALA A 172 7.18 -6.10 -11.71
C ALA A 172 6.14 -5.61 -10.67
N LYS A 173 5.81 -4.31 -10.65
CA LYS A 173 4.85 -3.66 -9.72
C LYS A 173 5.22 -3.86 -8.24
N VAL A 174 6.52 -3.86 -7.92
CA VAL A 174 7.02 -3.94 -6.55
C VAL A 174 7.00 -2.55 -5.92
N LYS A 175 6.46 -2.42 -4.72
CA LYS A 175 6.60 -1.21 -3.91
C LYS A 175 7.84 -1.32 -3.02
N ILE A 176 8.77 -0.37 -3.15
CA ILE A 176 9.99 -0.33 -2.33
C ILE A 176 9.79 0.73 -1.24
N ASN A 177 9.75 0.26 0.00
CA ASN A 177 9.70 1.12 1.18
C ASN A 177 11.09 1.17 1.80
N ALA A 178 11.68 2.35 1.84
CA ALA A 178 13.05 2.57 2.29
C ALA A 178 13.08 3.35 3.59
N ILE A 179 13.82 2.85 4.58
CA ILE A 179 13.97 3.46 5.90
C ILE A 179 15.44 3.79 6.12
N ALA A 180 15.75 5.08 6.25
CA ALA A 180 17.05 5.57 6.66
C ALA A 180 17.12 5.59 8.19
N LEU A 181 18.16 4.96 8.74
CA LEU A 181 18.40 4.91 10.19
C LEU A 181 19.43 5.93 10.66
N SER A 182 19.90 6.78 9.76
CA SER A 182 20.84 7.88 10.06
C SER A 182 20.80 8.97 8.99
N GLY A 183 21.30 10.15 9.31
CA GLY A 183 21.54 11.22 8.34
C GLY A 183 22.67 10.91 7.34
N GLU A 184 23.46 9.86 7.57
CA GLU A 184 24.58 9.44 6.71
C GLU A 184 24.15 8.40 5.64
N ALA A 185 22.89 7.93 5.67
CA ALA A 185 22.35 7.04 4.67
C ALA A 185 22.29 7.69 3.28
N ASP A 186 22.29 6.89 2.21
CA ASP A 186 22.10 7.39 0.83
C ASP A 186 20.64 7.81 0.61
N HIS A 187 20.24 8.93 1.21
CA HIS A 187 18.88 9.47 1.14
C HIS A 187 18.42 9.68 -0.29
N GLU A 188 19.32 10.06 -1.20
CA GLU A 188 19.00 10.25 -2.61
C GLU A 188 18.61 8.93 -3.28
N LEU A 189 19.43 7.88 -3.10
CA LEU A 189 19.13 6.54 -3.62
C LEU A 189 17.82 5.99 -3.01
N LEU A 190 17.67 6.11 -1.71
CA LEU A 190 16.50 5.57 -1.00
C LEU A 190 15.21 6.26 -1.43
N ARG A 191 15.21 7.60 -1.56
CA ARG A 191 14.07 8.35 -2.11
C ARG A 191 13.78 7.96 -3.56
N GLN A 192 14.81 7.81 -4.39
CA GLN A 192 14.65 7.42 -5.78
C GLN A 192 14.03 6.03 -5.91
N LEU A 193 14.46 5.05 -5.11
CA LEU A 193 13.90 3.71 -5.08
C LEU A 193 12.42 3.72 -4.68
N ALA A 194 12.10 4.46 -3.62
CA ALA A 194 10.74 4.60 -3.12
C ALA A 194 9.83 5.33 -4.12
N SER A 195 10.22 6.54 -4.55
CA SER A 195 9.41 7.39 -5.43
C SER A 195 9.13 6.74 -6.78
N ALA A 196 10.10 6.01 -7.35
CA ALA A 196 9.94 5.35 -8.66
C ALA A 196 9.04 4.10 -8.62
N THR A 197 8.68 3.61 -7.44
CA THR A 197 7.92 2.36 -7.25
C THR A 197 6.63 2.53 -6.45
N ASP A 198 6.16 3.77 -6.29
CA ASP A 198 5.02 4.10 -5.42
C ASP A 198 5.19 3.52 -4.00
N GLY A 199 6.42 3.61 -3.47
CA GLY A 199 6.75 3.26 -2.09
C GLY A 199 6.95 4.49 -1.22
N TRP A 200 7.37 4.27 0.02
CA TRP A 200 7.67 5.33 0.98
C TRP A 200 9.15 5.40 1.30
N PHE A 201 9.63 6.62 1.48
CA PHE A 201 10.90 6.90 2.12
C PHE A 201 10.63 7.54 3.48
N GLU A 202 11.19 6.96 4.53
CA GLU A 202 11.05 7.41 5.91
C GLU A 202 12.42 7.44 6.61
N GLU A 203 12.56 8.33 7.59
CA GLU A 203 13.74 8.40 8.46
C GLU A 203 13.34 8.00 9.87
N ALA A 204 14.11 7.12 10.50
CA ALA A 204 13.88 6.67 11.86
C ALA A 204 15.14 6.90 12.70
N ASP A 205 15.06 7.78 13.67
CA ASP A 205 16.13 8.15 14.59
C ASP A 205 16.02 7.46 15.96
N ASN A 206 14.88 6.80 16.22
CA ASN A 206 14.63 6.10 17.46
C ASN A 206 13.71 4.87 17.28
N ALA A 207 13.61 4.03 18.32
CA ALA A 207 12.85 2.78 18.30
C ALA A 207 11.35 2.98 18.09
N ASP A 208 10.78 3.97 18.78
CA ASP A 208 9.36 4.25 18.73
C ASP A 208 8.95 4.62 17.30
N LYS A 209 9.67 5.54 16.68
CA LYS A 209 9.42 5.95 15.30
C LYS A 209 9.58 4.79 14.31
N LEU A 210 10.61 3.96 14.49
CA LEU A 210 10.84 2.79 13.63
C LEU A 210 9.69 1.78 13.73
N GLN A 211 9.19 1.52 14.95
CA GLN A 211 8.06 0.61 15.18
C GLN A 211 6.77 1.13 14.55
N ARG A 212 6.49 2.44 14.63
CA ARG A 212 5.32 3.07 14.00
C ARG A 212 5.40 3.05 12.48
N ILE A 213 6.58 3.33 11.91
CA ILE A 213 6.82 3.19 10.46
C ILE A 213 6.51 1.75 10.02
N PHE A 214 6.98 0.74 10.75
CA PHE A 214 6.67 -0.65 10.43
C PHE A 214 5.19 -0.99 10.56
N LEU A 215 4.49 -0.45 11.56
CA LEU A 215 3.03 -0.61 11.68
C LEU A 215 2.32 -0.06 10.44
N HIS A 216 2.63 1.16 10.02
CA HIS A 216 2.01 1.77 8.84
C HIS A 216 2.32 1.01 7.55
N MET A 217 3.57 0.54 7.39
CA MET A 217 3.95 -0.31 6.25
C MET A 217 3.22 -1.64 6.25
N PHE A 218 3.05 -2.24 7.43
CA PHE A 218 2.25 -3.45 7.61
C PHE A 218 0.78 -3.22 7.23
N GLU A 219 0.15 -2.18 7.77
CA GLU A 219 -1.24 -1.81 7.48
C GLU A 219 -1.44 -1.62 5.97
N LYS A 220 -0.51 -0.93 5.30
CA LYS A 220 -0.56 -0.73 3.84
C LYS A 220 -0.36 -2.01 3.03
N ALA A 221 0.52 -2.89 3.49
CA ALA A 221 0.84 -4.14 2.78
C ALA A 221 -0.22 -5.22 2.97
N THR A 222 -0.91 -5.26 4.12
CA THR A 222 -1.78 -6.39 4.50
C THR A 222 -3.23 -6.01 4.71
N ARG A 223 -3.52 -4.73 4.94
CA ARG A 223 -4.87 -4.16 5.16
C ARG A 223 -5.70 -4.97 6.17
N PRO A 224 -5.22 -5.09 7.41
CA PRO A 224 -5.91 -5.87 8.42
C PRO A 224 -7.27 -5.24 8.75
N ASP A 225 -8.28 -6.05 8.99
CA ASP A 225 -9.48 -5.58 9.67
C ASP A 225 -9.15 -5.33 11.14
N THR A 226 -9.52 -4.17 11.64
CA THR A 226 -9.35 -3.76 13.03
C THR A 226 -10.70 -3.44 13.67
N LEU A 227 -10.70 -3.32 14.99
CA LEU A 227 -11.84 -2.80 15.76
C LEU A 227 -11.51 -1.38 16.24
N PRO A 228 -12.48 -0.44 16.19
CA PRO A 228 -12.31 0.88 16.76
C PRO A 228 -11.97 0.80 18.25
N LEU A 229 -10.97 1.59 18.68
CA LEU A 229 -10.65 1.80 20.09
C LEU A 229 -11.23 3.13 20.57
N GLU A 230 -12.15 3.09 21.51
CA GLU A 230 -12.65 4.28 22.20
C GLU A 230 -11.89 4.46 23.52
N GLY A 231 -10.84 5.29 23.48
CA GLY A 231 -9.85 5.29 24.54
C GLY A 231 -9.12 3.94 24.56
N ASN A 232 -9.33 3.17 25.62
CA ASN A 232 -8.81 1.81 25.75
C ASN A 232 -9.92 0.75 25.82
N SER A 233 -11.13 1.04 25.31
CA SER A 233 -12.26 0.11 25.25
C SER A 233 -12.50 -0.35 23.82
N VAL A 234 -12.90 -1.61 23.66
CA VAL A 234 -13.19 -2.20 22.35
C VAL A 234 -14.36 -3.19 22.46
N GLN A 235 -15.26 -3.14 21.48
CA GLN A 235 -16.40 -4.06 21.40
C GLN A 235 -16.09 -5.24 20.50
N VAL A 236 -16.04 -6.45 21.05
CA VAL A 236 -15.75 -7.71 20.35
C VAL A 236 -17.06 -8.42 20.03
N ASP A 237 -17.32 -8.72 18.76
CA ASP A 237 -18.49 -9.45 18.30
C ASP A 237 -18.23 -10.96 18.11
N ASN A 238 -19.33 -11.73 17.93
CA ASN A 238 -19.28 -13.19 17.85
C ASN A 238 -18.66 -13.75 16.55
N SER A 239 -18.41 -12.92 15.52
CA SER A 239 -17.82 -13.38 14.27
C SER A 239 -16.29 -13.45 14.30
N ILE A 240 -15.67 -12.96 15.40
CA ILE A 240 -14.23 -12.86 15.55
C ILE A 240 -13.67 -14.21 16.02
N GLU A 241 -12.78 -14.76 15.19
CA GLU A 241 -12.09 -16.03 15.48
C GLU A 241 -10.78 -15.82 16.24
N GLU A 242 -10.10 -14.71 15.97
CA GLU A 242 -8.86 -14.31 16.63
C GLU A 242 -8.79 -12.80 16.75
N ILE A 243 -8.29 -12.31 17.87
CA ILE A 243 -8.05 -10.89 18.13
C ILE A 243 -6.61 -10.69 18.57
N THR A 244 -5.98 -9.65 18.05
CA THR A 244 -4.61 -9.24 18.41
C THR A 244 -4.60 -7.79 18.85
N PHE A 245 -4.26 -7.56 20.10
CA PHE A 245 -4.02 -6.22 20.66
C PHE A 245 -2.56 -5.87 20.46
N LEU A 246 -2.28 -4.75 19.79
CA LEU A 246 -0.99 -4.07 19.78
C LEU A 246 -1.12 -2.84 20.68
N ILE A 247 -0.26 -2.77 21.70
CA ILE A 247 -0.28 -1.70 22.71
C ILE A 247 1.12 -1.13 22.82
N PHE A 248 1.29 0.12 22.40
CA PHE A 248 2.55 0.84 22.55
C PHE A 248 2.77 1.26 24.01
N ARG A 249 4.03 1.21 24.43
CA ARG A 249 4.44 1.46 25.81
C ARG A 249 5.71 2.29 25.85
N ASP A 250 5.79 3.18 26.78
CA ASP A 250 7.04 3.83 27.16
C ASP A 250 7.71 3.11 28.36
N ALA A 251 8.96 3.46 28.64
CA ALA A 251 9.74 2.84 29.73
C ALA A 251 9.15 3.09 31.14
N ARG A 252 8.21 4.05 31.29
CA ARG A 252 7.57 4.42 32.55
C ARG A 252 6.19 3.79 32.71
N SER A 253 5.68 3.19 31.65
CA SER A 253 4.36 2.53 31.66
C SER A 253 4.34 1.35 32.62
N GLY A 254 3.29 1.22 33.39
CA GLY A 254 3.00 0.01 34.17
C GLY A 254 2.79 -1.20 33.26
N PRO A 255 2.74 -2.42 33.82
CA PRO A 255 2.45 -3.63 33.04
C PRO A 255 1.03 -3.54 32.44
N THR A 256 0.94 -3.89 31.16
CA THR A 256 -0.36 -3.99 30.47
C THR A 256 -1.21 -5.09 31.08
N GLN A 257 -2.51 -4.84 31.21
CA GLN A 257 -3.50 -5.86 31.59
C GLN A 257 -4.72 -5.74 30.68
N LEU A 258 -5.42 -6.85 30.47
CA LEU A 258 -6.69 -6.90 29.76
C LEU A 258 -7.83 -7.26 30.72
N VAL A 259 -8.96 -6.56 30.59
CA VAL A 259 -10.19 -6.85 31.29
C VAL A 259 -11.19 -7.43 30.31
N GLN A 260 -11.66 -8.64 30.58
CA GLN A 260 -12.64 -9.38 29.78
C GLN A 260 -14.09 -8.87 30.01
N PRO A 261 -15.03 -9.18 29.12
CA PRO A 261 -16.44 -8.82 29.28
C PRO A 261 -17.06 -9.29 30.61
N ASP A 262 -16.59 -10.40 31.14
CA ASP A 262 -17.03 -10.92 32.45
C ASP A 262 -16.29 -10.28 33.65
N ARG A 263 -15.53 -9.18 33.39
CA ARG A 263 -14.76 -8.40 34.36
C ARG A 263 -13.55 -9.11 34.98
N ARG A 264 -13.18 -10.29 34.50
CA ARG A 264 -11.90 -10.90 34.86
C ARG A 264 -10.78 -10.14 34.19
N GLN A 265 -9.70 -9.91 34.94
CA GLN A 265 -8.51 -9.25 34.40
C GLN A 265 -7.31 -10.19 34.45
N PHE A 266 -6.43 -10.03 33.49
CA PHE A 266 -5.17 -10.74 33.44
C PHE A 266 -4.07 -9.90 32.80
N GLY A 267 -2.83 -10.15 33.19
CA GLY A 267 -1.61 -9.66 32.56
C GLY A 267 -0.79 -10.82 32.02
N MET A 268 0.44 -10.53 31.60
CA MET A 268 1.32 -11.53 31.00
C MET A 268 1.56 -12.75 31.93
N GLU A 269 1.73 -12.51 33.23
CA GLU A 269 2.11 -13.57 34.21
C GLU A 269 0.98 -14.57 34.47
N ASN A 270 -0.28 -14.15 34.31
CA ASN A 270 -1.45 -14.97 34.60
C ASN A 270 -2.40 -15.10 33.39
N ALA A 271 -1.84 -14.95 32.19
CA ALA A 271 -2.60 -15.05 30.95
C ALA A 271 -3.21 -16.44 30.77
N PRO A 272 -4.50 -16.54 30.35
CA PRO A 272 -5.14 -17.81 30.01
C PRO A 272 -4.42 -18.56 28.88
N GLN A 273 -4.62 -19.87 28.79
CA GLN A 273 -3.91 -20.74 27.82
C GLN A 273 -4.16 -20.34 26.35
N GLN A 274 -5.33 -19.76 26.03
CA GLN A 274 -5.65 -19.30 24.67
C GLN A 274 -5.04 -17.95 24.31
N VAL A 275 -4.28 -17.34 25.21
CA VAL A 275 -3.60 -16.05 25.04
C VAL A 275 -2.13 -16.28 24.74
N HIS A 276 -1.68 -15.78 23.62
CA HIS A 276 -0.26 -15.68 23.30
C HIS A 276 0.18 -14.24 23.52
N TRP A 277 1.04 -14.01 24.50
CA TRP A 277 1.52 -12.69 24.90
C TRP A 277 3.00 -12.54 24.57
N HIS A 278 3.31 -11.63 23.67
CA HIS A 278 4.66 -11.21 23.37
C HIS A 278 4.89 -9.81 23.94
N HIS A 279 5.84 -9.69 24.85
CA HIS A 279 6.29 -8.43 25.44
C HIS A 279 7.67 -8.07 24.90
N ASP A 280 7.84 -6.86 24.37
CA ASP A 280 9.11 -6.36 23.86
C ASP A 280 9.36 -4.91 24.31
N THR A 281 10.51 -4.36 23.91
CA THR A 281 10.83 -2.96 24.13
C THR A 281 9.88 -2.09 23.29
N GLY A 282 9.05 -1.31 23.97
CA GLY A 282 8.14 -0.34 23.37
C GLY A 282 6.73 -0.84 23.05
N PHE A 283 6.45 -2.16 23.14
CA PHE A 283 5.10 -2.65 22.86
C PHE A 283 4.77 -3.99 23.53
N ASP A 284 3.47 -4.26 23.66
CA ASP A 284 2.90 -5.58 23.89
C ASP A 284 2.08 -6.02 22.67
N LEU A 285 2.25 -7.28 22.25
CA LEU A 285 1.44 -7.92 21.21
C LEU A 285 0.72 -9.11 21.83
N ILE A 286 -0.62 -9.05 21.92
CA ILE A 286 -1.43 -10.00 22.68
C ILE A 286 -2.46 -10.62 21.75
N THR A 287 -2.27 -11.89 21.38
CA THR A 287 -3.18 -12.61 20.49
C THR A 287 -4.05 -13.59 21.27
N ILE A 288 -5.35 -13.54 21.08
CA ILE A 288 -6.35 -14.37 21.75
C ILE A 288 -7.17 -15.12 20.72
N THR A 289 -7.13 -16.43 20.76
CA THR A 289 -7.97 -17.29 19.90
C THR A 289 -9.34 -17.48 20.52
N LYS A 290 -10.40 -17.31 19.72
CA LYS A 290 -11.81 -17.38 20.15
C LYS A 290 -12.11 -16.48 21.36
N PRO A 291 -11.93 -15.15 21.20
CA PRO A 291 -12.16 -14.22 22.29
C PRO A 291 -13.63 -14.26 22.72
N GLN A 292 -13.88 -13.94 23.99
CA GLN A 292 -15.24 -13.74 24.50
C GLN A 292 -15.84 -12.49 23.85
N SER A 293 -17.05 -12.58 23.32
CA SER A 293 -17.78 -11.42 22.81
C SER A 293 -18.24 -10.50 23.93
N GLY A 294 -18.26 -9.20 23.66
CA GLY A 294 -18.59 -8.14 24.61
C GLY A 294 -17.48 -7.08 24.68
N GLU A 295 -17.60 -6.22 25.68
CA GLU A 295 -16.68 -5.11 25.86
C GLU A 295 -15.40 -5.56 26.58
N TRP A 296 -14.25 -5.26 25.97
CA TRP A 296 -12.92 -5.46 26.52
C TRP A 296 -12.29 -4.11 26.86
N HIS A 297 -11.51 -4.06 27.94
CA HIS A 297 -10.75 -2.87 28.31
C HIS A 297 -9.27 -3.18 28.43
N ILE A 298 -8.45 -2.24 27.97
CA ILE A 298 -7.00 -2.27 28.07
C ILE A 298 -6.59 -1.39 29.26
N LEU A 299 -5.95 -1.98 30.26
CA LEU A 299 -5.30 -1.22 31.33
C LEU A 299 -3.84 -1.01 30.93
N GLY A 300 -3.58 0.11 30.28
CA GLY A 300 -2.30 0.47 29.70
C GLY A 300 -2.33 1.89 29.13
N PRO A 301 -1.23 2.34 28.49
CA PRO A 301 -1.20 3.66 27.87
C PRO A 301 -2.27 3.80 26.78
N VAL A 302 -2.86 4.99 26.69
CA VAL A 302 -3.68 5.39 25.55
C VAL A 302 -2.74 5.96 24.50
N ASP A 303 -2.69 5.34 23.33
CA ASP A 303 -1.84 5.75 22.23
C ASP A 303 -2.64 5.69 20.92
N ALA A 304 -2.45 6.68 20.05
CA ALA A 304 -3.17 6.77 18.77
C ALA A 304 -2.84 5.60 17.82
N ASP A 305 -1.67 4.98 18.01
CA ASP A 305 -1.21 3.83 17.21
C ASP A 305 -1.52 2.48 17.86
N ASN A 306 -2.18 2.45 19.04
CA ASN A 306 -2.71 1.19 19.53
C ASN A 306 -3.72 0.62 18.53
N ARG A 307 -3.65 -0.69 18.30
CA ARG A 307 -4.50 -1.40 17.33
C ARG A 307 -5.13 -2.64 17.94
N VAL A 308 -6.34 -2.92 17.51
CA VAL A 308 -7.00 -4.20 17.78
C VAL A 308 -7.35 -4.85 16.46
N MET A 309 -6.47 -5.74 15.98
CA MET A 309 -6.63 -6.46 14.73
C MET A 309 -7.46 -7.72 14.93
N VAL A 310 -8.23 -8.10 13.91
CA VAL A 310 -9.12 -9.26 14.00
C VAL A 310 -9.02 -10.20 12.79
N VAL A 311 -9.22 -11.48 13.06
CA VAL A 311 -9.48 -12.49 12.04
C VAL A 311 -10.95 -12.85 12.14
N THR A 312 -11.69 -12.65 11.05
CA THR A 312 -13.14 -12.79 11.02
C THR A 312 -13.61 -13.29 9.65
N ASN A 313 -14.79 -13.90 9.61
CA ASN A 313 -15.47 -14.29 8.38
C ASN A 313 -16.23 -13.13 7.71
N LEU A 314 -16.46 -12.04 8.44
CA LEU A 314 -17.07 -10.80 7.94
C LEU A 314 -15.96 -9.76 7.75
N LYS A 315 -15.48 -9.62 6.51
CA LYS A 315 -14.35 -8.75 6.13
C LYS A 315 -14.81 -7.49 5.44
N VAL A 316 -14.03 -6.45 5.56
CA VAL A 316 -14.14 -5.24 4.74
C VAL A 316 -13.18 -5.34 3.56
N HIS A 317 -13.67 -5.04 2.37
CA HIS A 317 -12.88 -4.85 1.17
C HIS A 317 -13.05 -3.42 0.68
N ALA A 318 -11.99 -2.63 0.70
CA ALA A 318 -12.03 -1.22 0.31
C ALA A 318 -10.97 -0.89 -0.76
N THR A 319 -11.10 0.27 -1.39
CA THR A 319 -10.11 0.80 -2.33
C THR A 319 -8.74 0.87 -1.67
N GLN A 320 -7.71 0.46 -2.38
CA GLN A 320 -6.34 0.74 -2.05
C GLN A 320 -5.87 1.94 -2.87
N LEU A 321 -5.63 3.06 -2.21
CA LEU A 321 -5.11 4.23 -2.88
C LEU A 321 -3.61 4.06 -3.19
N PRO A 322 -3.08 4.73 -4.24
CA PRO A 322 -1.64 4.89 -4.41
C PRO A 322 -1.01 5.51 -3.16
N ASN A 323 0.26 5.21 -2.89
CA ASN A 323 0.96 5.82 -1.77
C ASN A 323 1.21 7.31 -1.98
N ASN A 324 1.29 7.73 -3.25
CA ASN A 324 1.57 9.11 -3.65
C ASN A 324 0.42 9.61 -4.54
N LEU A 325 -0.17 10.73 -4.17
CA LEU A 325 -1.25 11.41 -4.89
C LEU A 325 -0.88 12.87 -5.13
N GLY A 326 -1.44 13.48 -6.15
CA GLY A 326 -1.36 14.92 -6.39
C GLY A 326 -2.55 15.66 -5.78
N VAL A 327 -2.38 16.94 -5.45
CA VAL A 327 -3.49 17.79 -4.95
C VAL A 327 -4.65 17.93 -5.96
N ASP A 328 -4.38 17.68 -7.23
CA ASP A 328 -5.38 17.70 -8.31
C ASP A 328 -6.05 16.34 -8.56
N ASP A 329 -5.63 15.28 -7.87
CA ASP A 329 -6.20 13.96 -7.99
C ASP A 329 -7.58 13.89 -7.33
N THR A 330 -8.46 13.11 -7.93
CA THR A 330 -9.81 12.90 -7.43
C THR A 330 -10.13 11.41 -7.40
N PRO A 331 -9.47 10.65 -6.52
CA PRO A 331 -9.67 9.21 -6.48
C PRO A 331 -11.08 8.85 -5.99
N TYR A 332 -11.61 7.75 -6.53
CA TYR A 332 -12.82 7.12 -6.03
C TYR A 332 -12.46 6.14 -4.91
N TYR A 333 -13.18 6.24 -3.80
CA TYR A 333 -13.06 5.34 -2.68
C TYR A 333 -14.33 4.50 -2.57
N PHE A 334 -14.18 3.19 -2.51
CA PHE A 334 -15.29 2.27 -2.32
C PHE A 334 -15.02 1.31 -1.17
N ALA A 335 -16.10 0.79 -0.58
CA ALA A 335 -16.06 -0.23 0.44
C ALA A 335 -17.16 -1.27 0.20
N GLN A 336 -16.83 -2.53 0.43
CA GLN A 336 -17.75 -3.67 0.34
C GLN A 336 -17.62 -4.52 1.59
N LEU A 337 -18.72 -5.07 2.07
CA LEU A 337 -18.72 -6.10 3.09
C LEU A 337 -18.72 -7.47 2.43
N MET A 338 -17.80 -8.32 2.87
CA MET A 338 -17.63 -9.68 2.32
C MET A 338 -17.85 -10.73 3.40
N GLN A 339 -18.61 -11.76 3.07
CA GLN A 339 -18.76 -12.93 3.91
C GLN A 339 -18.35 -14.17 3.12
N GLN A 340 -17.40 -14.94 3.67
CA GLN A 340 -16.83 -16.12 3.02
C GLN A 340 -16.35 -15.82 1.57
N GLY A 341 -15.74 -14.66 1.36
CA GLY A 341 -15.23 -14.22 0.07
C GLY A 341 -16.29 -13.82 -0.96
N LYS A 342 -17.52 -13.53 -0.54
CA LYS A 342 -18.61 -13.03 -1.39
C LYS A 342 -19.12 -11.70 -0.87
N VAL A 343 -19.36 -10.74 -1.79
CA VAL A 343 -19.99 -9.46 -1.46
C VAL A 343 -21.39 -9.69 -0.91
N ILE A 344 -21.69 -9.06 0.22
CA ILE A 344 -23.03 -9.07 0.81
C ILE A 344 -23.88 -8.06 0.05
N ARG A 345 -25.00 -8.54 -0.54
CA ARG A 345 -25.96 -7.71 -1.30
C ARG A 345 -27.35 -7.72 -0.70
N ARG A 346 -27.48 -8.32 0.47
CA ARG A 346 -28.75 -8.46 1.14
C ARG A 346 -29.20 -7.12 1.74
N LYS A 347 -30.25 -6.54 1.18
CA LYS A 347 -30.69 -5.19 1.52
C LYS A 347 -31.04 -5.03 3.00
N ASP A 348 -31.75 -6.01 3.58
CA ASP A 348 -32.13 -6.00 5.02
C ASP A 348 -30.91 -5.96 5.97
N PHE A 349 -29.77 -6.46 5.52
CA PHE A 349 -28.51 -6.35 6.24
C PHE A 349 -27.82 -5.01 5.97
N LEU A 350 -27.73 -4.59 4.69
CA LEU A 350 -27.02 -3.36 4.29
C LEU A 350 -27.71 -2.08 4.80
N ASP A 351 -29.04 -2.10 4.95
CA ASP A 351 -29.81 -0.98 5.54
C ASP A 351 -29.44 -0.72 7.03
N LEU A 352 -28.82 -1.66 7.71
CA LEU A 352 -28.36 -1.55 9.11
C LEU A 352 -26.86 -1.18 9.23
N VAL A 353 -26.19 -0.95 8.11
CA VAL A 353 -24.75 -0.68 8.07
C VAL A 353 -24.53 0.79 7.73
N HIS A 354 -23.70 1.44 8.52
CA HIS A 354 -23.21 2.79 8.27
C HIS A 354 -21.70 2.70 7.96
N ILE A 355 -21.30 3.26 6.83
CA ILE A 355 -19.88 3.28 6.42
C ILE A 355 -19.44 4.73 6.37
N THR A 356 -18.43 5.05 7.16
CA THR A 356 -17.87 6.39 7.28
C THR A 356 -16.40 6.36 6.90
N LEU A 357 -15.97 7.29 6.09
CA LEU A 357 -14.56 7.52 5.78
C LEU A 357 -14.14 8.84 6.40
N ARG A 358 -13.16 8.80 7.27
CA ARG A 358 -12.50 9.96 7.85
C ARG A 358 -11.12 10.10 7.25
N ASP A 359 -10.78 11.31 6.81
CA ASP A 359 -9.45 11.70 6.34
C ASP A 359 -8.88 12.75 7.30
N GLN A 360 -7.76 12.45 7.92
CA GLN A 360 -7.05 13.34 8.83
C GLN A 360 -5.69 13.69 8.24
N VAL A 361 -5.42 14.99 8.13
CA VAL A 361 -4.16 15.52 7.63
C VAL A 361 -3.30 16.01 8.79
N ASP A 362 -2.00 15.85 8.67
CA ASP A 362 -1.05 16.46 9.60
C ASP A 362 -1.38 17.93 9.84
N GLY A 363 -1.38 18.35 11.11
CA GLY A 363 -1.81 19.69 11.51
C GLY A 363 -3.27 19.80 11.94
N GLY A 364 -4.01 18.67 12.03
CA GLY A 364 -5.31 18.58 12.69
C GLY A 364 -6.53 18.89 11.83
N ARG A 365 -6.36 19.16 10.53
CA ARG A 365 -7.51 19.23 9.61
C ARG A 365 -8.04 17.84 9.36
N HIS A 366 -9.37 17.71 9.31
CA HIS A 366 -10.02 16.44 8.99
C HIS A 366 -11.29 16.68 8.18
N TRP A 367 -11.64 15.67 7.40
CA TRP A 367 -12.91 15.54 6.70
C TRP A 367 -13.54 14.21 7.08
N GLU A 368 -14.86 14.14 6.99
CA GLU A 368 -15.61 12.93 7.28
C GLU A 368 -16.79 12.83 6.32
N TRP A 369 -16.92 11.67 5.67
CA TRP A 369 -17.98 11.40 4.71
C TRP A 369 -18.65 10.08 5.04
N GLN A 370 -19.96 10.06 4.86
CA GLN A 370 -20.69 8.81 4.80
C GLN A 370 -20.67 8.28 3.37
N LEU A 371 -20.38 7.00 3.18
CA LEU A 371 -20.44 6.31 1.90
C LEU A 371 -21.83 5.72 1.70
N PHE A 372 -22.32 5.74 0.46
CA PHE A 372 -23.66 5.26 0.10
C PHE A 372 -23.58 4.23 -1.02
N ASP A 373 -24.58 3.30 -1.03
CA ASP A 373 -24.87 2.33 -2.10
C ASP A 373 -26.25 2.70 -2.69
N ASP A 374 -26.34 3.89 -3.32
CA ASP A 374 -27.60 4.49 -3.77
C ASP A 374 -27.68 4.78 -5.27
N GLY A 375 -26.66 4.42 -6.03
CA GLY A 375 -26.58 4.62 -7.49
C GLY A 375 -26.39 6.07 -7.90
N LYS A 376 -25.82 6.92 -7.02
CA LYS A 376 -25.57 8.34 -7.31
C LYS A 376 -24.10 8.71 -7.13
N ASP A 377 -23.71 9.84 -7.75
CA ASP A 377 -22.37 10.42 -7.65
C ASP A 377 -21.25 9.42 -7.96
N ALA A 378 -20.57 8.92 -6.95
CA ALA A 378 -19.48 7.97 -7.07
C ALA A 378 -19.96 6.51 -7.21
N ASP A 379 -21.19 6.22 -6.76
CA ASP A 379 -21.81 4.91 -6.89
C ASP A 379 -22.46 4.74 -8.27
N MET A 380 -22.13 3.64 -8.94
CA MET A 380 -22.62 3.37 -10.29
C MET A 380 -23.91 2.53 -10.31
N VAL A 381 -24.17 1.73 -9.26
CA VAL A 381 -25.27 0.76 -9.24
C VAL A 381 -25.84 0.61 -7.84
N ALA A 382 -27.02 1.18 -7.61
CA ALA A 382 -27.70 1.09 -6.32
C ALA A 382 -27.96 -0.37 -5.87
N GLY A 383 -27.67 -0.67 -4.62
CA GLY A 383 -27.99 -1.95 -3.99
C GLY A 383 -27.11 -3.11 -4.43
N ASP A 384 -25.94 -2.84 -4.99
CA ASP A 384 -24.99 -3.89 -5.37
C ASP A 384 -24.02 -4.29 -4.26
N GLY A 385 -24.08 -3.63 -3.11
CA GLY A 385 -23.23 -3.82 -1.95
C GLY A 385 -21.92 -3.04 -1.99
N THR A 386 -21.79 -2.07 -2.92
CA THR A 386 -20.63 -1.21 -3.08
C THR A 386 -20.96 0.19 -2.60
N PHE A 387 -20.42 0.57 -1.45
CA PHE A 387 -20.57 1.91 -0.89
C PHE A 387 -19.42 2.77 -1.41
N SER A 388 -19.72 3.96 -1.94
CA SER A 388 -18.71 4.75 -2.66
C SER A 388 -18.72 6.22 -2.26
N HIS A 389 -17.55 6.86 -2.41
CA HIS A 389 -17.36 8.30 -2.30
C HIS A 389 -16.21 8.77 -3.20
N LYS A 390 -16.27 10.02 -3.67
CA LYS A 390 -15.21 10.65 -4.46
C LYS A 390 -14.42 11.62 -3.59
N LEU A 391 -13.13 11.32 -3.38
CA LEU A 391 -12.24 12.19 -2.62
C LEU A 391 -11.78 13.35 -3.50
N GLN A 392 -12.23 14.54 -3.22
CA GLN A 392 -11.84 15.74 -3.94
C GLN A 392 -11.49 16.90 -3.01
N GLU A 393 -12.29 17.10 -1.96
CA GLU A 393 -12.16 18.27 -1.08
C GLU A 393 -11.00 18.13 -0.09
N SER A 394 -10.56 16.90 0.20
CA SER A 394 -9.49 16.61 1.15
C SER A 394 -8.09 16.58 0.54
N MET A 395 -7.94 16.48 -0.78
CA MET A 395 -6.64 16.33 -1.43
C MET A 395 -5.79 17.60 -1.31
N THR A 396 -5.43 17.94 -0.10
CA THR A 396 -4.48 19.01 0.24
C THR A 396 -3.09 18.42 0.42
N ALA A 397 -2.03 19.22 0.22
CA ALA A 397 -0.66 18.72 0.42
C ALA A 397 -0.44 18.28 1.87
N GLY A 398 0.21 17.14 2.07
CA GLY A 398 0.55 16.59 3.37
C GLY A 398 0.41 15.08 3.44
N ARG A 399 0.65 14.55 4.63
CA ARG A 399 0.39 13.15 4.98
C ARG A 399 -1.06 13.03 5.44
N HIS A 400 -1.80 12.14 4.79
CA HIS A 400 -3.20 11.84 5.07
C HIS A 400 -3.31 10.48 5.73
N GLU A 401 -4.07 10.39 6.81
CA GLU A 401 -4.49 9.15 7.42
C GLU A 401 -5.99 8.97 7.18
N LEU A 402 -6.33 8.00 6.32
CA LEU A 402 -7.70 7.64 6.02
C LEU A 402 -8.13 6.50 6.94
N THR A 403 -9.24 6.71 7.64
CA THR A 403 -9.86 5.70 8.50
C THR A 403 -11.26 5.40 7.97
N LEU A 404 -11.44 4.19 7.45
CA LEU A 404 -12.73 3.66 7.06
C LEU A 404 -13.35 2.92 8.24
N THR A 405 -14.50 3.34 8.70
CA THR A 405 -15.26 2.68 9.77
C THR A 405 -16.55 2.12 9.20
N VAL A 406 -16.80 0.86 9.47
CA VAL A 406 -18.03 0.15 9.15
C VAL A 406 -18.72 -0.16 10.48
N ASP A 407 -19.85 0.46 10.71
CA ASP A 407 -20.68 0.28 11.91
C ASP A 407 -21.98 -0.44 11.54
N GLY A 408 -22.12 -1.65 12.03
CA GLY A 408 -23.35 -2.44 11.97
C GLY A 408 -23.95 -2.55 13.36
N THR A 409 -25.24 -2.89 13.46
CA THR A 409 -25.95 -2.99 14.75
C THR A 409 -25.25 -3.91 15.76
N THR A 410 -24.52 -4.91 15.30
CA THR A 410 -23.93 -5.95 16.15
C THR A 410 -22.43 -6.16 15.94
N PHE A 411 -21.80 -5.39 15.06
CA PHE A 411 -20.39 -5.51 14.77
C PHE A 411 -19.82 -4.16 14.31
N GLN A 412 -18.52 -3.98 14.49
CA GLN A 412 -17.77 -2.84 13.95
C GLN A 412 -16.52 -3.35 13.26
N ARG A 413 -16.10 -2.66 12.19
CA ARG A 413 -14.81 -2.90 11.51
C ARG A 413 -14.19 -1.57 11.14
N GLU A 414 -12.88 -1.54 11.18
CA GLU A 414 -12.10 -0.38 10.78
C GLU A 414 -10.95 -0.82 9.90
N GLN A 415 -10.62 -0.02 8.90
CA GLN A 415 -9.37 -0.14 8.13
C GLN A 415 -8.71 1.22 8.05
N ARG A 416 -7.39 1.25 8.18
CA ARG A 416 -6.60 2.47 8.08
C ARG A 416 -5.63 2.40 6.92
N GLU A 417 -5.38 3.56 6.34
CA GLU A 417 -4.47 3.69 5.22
C GLU A 417 -3.81 5.08 5.26
N VAL A 418 -2.52 5.13 5.01
CA VAL A 418 -1.78 6.38 4.90
C VAL A 418 -1.44 6.64 3.44
N VAL A 419 -1.57 7.90 2.99
CA VAL A 419 -1.15 8.36 1.68
C VAL A 419 -0.46 9.71 1.80
N ASN A 420 0.49 10.00 0.91
CA ASN A 420 1.12 11.31 0.81
C ASN A 420 0.53 12.08 -0.38
N VAL A 421 0.13 13.32 -0.16
CA VAL A 421 -0.41 14.19 -1.20
C VAL A 421 0.59 15.31 -1.48
N TYR A 422 0.98 15.46 -2.74
CA TYR A 422 2.01 16.40 -3.18
C TYR A 422 1.42 17.53 -4.03
N THR A 423 1.95 18.74 -3.85
CA THR A 423 1.65 19.88 -4.72
C THR A 423 2.36 19.79 -6.06
N GLN A 424 3.47 19.04 -6.11
CA GLN A 424 4.33 18.93 -7.29
C GLN A 424 4.50 17.45 -7.67
N PRO A 425 4.47 17.10 -8.96
CA PRO A 425 4.60 15.72 -9.41
C PRO A 425 6.04 15.20 -9.35
N VAL A 426 7.00 16.06 -9.02
CA VAL A 426 8.41 15.74 -8.97
C VAL A 426 9.07 16.41 -7.77
N GLN A 427 10.17 15.83 -7.31
CA GLN A 427 11.11 16.45 -6.39
C GLN A 427 12.32 16.96 -7.19
N ALA A 428 12.78 18.17 -6.88
CA ALA A 428 14.01 18.73 -7.43
C ALA A 428 15.04 18.96 -6.32
N ASN A 429 16.31 18.77 -6.64
CA ASN A 429 17.40 18.95 -5.68
C ASN A 429 18.64 19.52 -6.35
N VAL A 430 19.43 20.25 -5.56
CA VAL A 430 20.78 20.70 -5.92
C VAL A 430 21.72 20.23 -4.82
N THR A 431 22.74 19.45 -5.15
CA THR A 431 23.74 18.95 -4.20
C THR A 431 25.13 19.41 -4.62
N GLY A 432 25.93 19.87 -3.66
CA GLY A 432 27.34 20.19 -3.89
C GLY A 432 28.21 18.94 -3.81
N ASP A 433 29.26 18.88 -4.63
CA ASP A 433 30.29 17.86 -4.50
C ASP A 433 31.20 18.22 -3.31
N PRO A 434 31.26 17.41 -2.25
CA PRO A 434 32.07 17.74 -1.08
C PRO A 434 33.57 17.78 -1.38
N ASP A 435 34.02 17.11 -2.43
CA ASP A 435 35.44 16.99 -2.80
C ASP A 435 35.86 18.02 -3.85
N GLN A 436 34.90 18.70 -4.50
CA GLN A 436 35.16 19.63 -5.60
C GLN A 436 34.36 20.92 -5.42
N SER A 437 35.04 21.97 -4.94
CA SER A 437 34.43 23.31 -4.83
C SER A 437 33.95 23.79 -6.22
N GLY A 438 32.75 24.37 -6.27
CA GLY A 438 32.15 24.87 -7.50
C GLY A 438 31.58 23.79 -8.42
N HIS A 439 31.51 22.55 -7.94
CA HIS A 439 30.85 21.45 -8.62
C HIS A 439 29.51 21.14 -7.93
N PHE A 440 28.42 21.21 -8.67
CA PHE A 440 27.08 20.96 -8.18
C PHE A 440 26.35 20.00 -9.11
N ILE A 441 25.45 19.23 -8.53
CA ILE A 441 24.60 18.27 -9.22
C ILE A 441 23.16 18.73 -9.05
N MET A 442 22.48 18.93 -10.17
CA MET A 442 21.05 19.16 -10.22
C MET A 442 20.34 17.87 -10.56
N SER A 443 19.31 17.50 -9.80
CA SER A 443 18.49 16.33 -10.04
C SER A 443 17.00 16.61 -9.94
N VAL A 444 16.20 15.93 -10.75
CA VAL A 444 14.74 15.89 -10.71
C VAL A 444 14.31 14.44 -10.67
N ILE A 445 13.54 14.10 -9.65
CA ILE A 445 13.02 12.75 -9.38
C ILE A 445 11.50 12.80 -9.39
N PRO A 446 10.82 12.13 -10.33
CA PRO A 446 9.37 12.07 -10.39
C PRO A 446 8.79 11.14 -9.32
N TYR A 447 7.60 11.47 -8.83
CA TYR A 447 6.79 10.56 -8.02
C TYR A 447 6.01 9.62 -8.94
N ALA A 448 6.12 8.31 -8.70
CA ALA A 448 5.39 7.30 -9.46
C ALA A 448 3.87 7.56 -9.40
N GLY A 449 3.23 7.51 -10.55
CA GLY A 449 1.78 7.75 -10.66
C GLY A 449 1.37 9.21 -10.80
N LEU A 450 2.27 10.20 -10.58
CA LEU A 450 1.93 11.62 -10.71
C LEU A 450 2.33 12.23 -12.05
N ILE A 451 3.33 11.66 -12.72
CA ILE A 451 3.76 12.08 -14.06
C ILE A 451 4.27 10.87 -14.85
N ASP A 452 3.91 10.80 -16.12
CA ASP A 452 4.42 9.80 -17.02
C ASP A 452 5.90 10.07 -17.33
N LEU A 453 6.73 9.04 -17.12
CA LEU A 453 8.17 9.14 -17.35
C LEU A 453 8.54 9.23 -18.83
N ASP A 454 7.66 8.72 -19.70
CA ASP A 454 7.84 8.81 -21.14
C ASP A 454 7.31 10.16 -21.63
N GLY A 455 8.21 10.95 -22.23
CA GLY A 455 7.89 12.31 -22.66
C GLY A 455 8.01 13.40 -21.57
N MET A 456 8.47 13.03 -20.36
CA MET A 456 8.84 14.03 -19.36
C MET A 456 10.14 14.73 -19.78
N GLU A 457 10.14 16.05 -19.71
CA GLU A 457 11.31 16.90 -19.93
C GLU A 457 11.57 17.76 -18.68
N ALA A 458 12.85 17.92 -18.34
CA ALA A 458 13.30 18.76 -17.25
C ALA A 458 14.39 19.72 -17.70
N THR A 459 14.19 20.99 -17.41
CA THR A 459 15.16 22.08 -17.65
C THR A 459 15.35 22.88 -16.38
N ALA A 460 16.44 23.61 -16.29
CA ALA A 460 16.68 24.51 -15.17
C ALA A 460 17.22 25.86 -15.69
N VAL A 461 16.82 26.94 -15.04
CA VAL A 461 17.39 28.27 -15.24
C VAL A 461 18.31 28.55 -14.08
N VAL A 462 19.59 28.72 -14.35
CA VAL A 462 20.61 29.06 -13.34
C VAL A 462 20.93 30.53 -13.48
N THR A 463 20.73 31.31 -12.40
CA THR A 463 21.00 32.75 -12.33
C THR A 463 22.14 32.99 -11.36
N ASP A 464 23.16 33.75 -11.76
CA ASP A 464 24.29 34.16 -10.92
C ASP A 464 23.98 35.39 -10.07
N GLY A 465 24.96 35.81 -9.24
CA GLY A 465 24.83 36.97 -8.35
C GLY A 465 24.65 38.32 -9.07
N ASP A 466 25.06 38.42 -10.31
CA ASP A 466 24.93 39.62 -11.17
C ASP A 466 23.59 39.61 -11.96
N GLY A 467 22.79 38.54 -11.84
CA GLY A 467 21.50 38.39 -12.50
C GLY A 467 21.56 37.84 -13.92
N ALA A 468 22.74 37.37 -14.39
CA ALA A 468 22.83 36.68 -15.66
C ALA A 468 22.29 35.25 -15.54
N SER A 469 21.41 34.87 -16.48
CA SER A 469 20.74 33.60 -16.47
C SER A 469 21.16 32.72 -17.64
N ARG A 470 21.23 31.41 -17.42
CA ARG A 470 21.46 30.41 -18.47
C ARG A 470 20.52 29.22 -18.31
N ASP A 471 20.07 28.70 -19.43
CA ASP A 471 19.27 27.49 -19.49
C ASP A 471 20.17 26.24 -19.45
N VAL A 472 19.77 25.25 -18.66
CA VAL A 472 20.43 23.95 -18.55
C VAL A 472 19.38 22.86 -18.74
N THR A 473 19.59 21.98 -19.71
CA THR A 473 18.74 20.81 -19.90
C THR A 473 19.26 19.68 -19.02
N LEU A 474 18.37 19.05 -18.25
CA LEU A 474 18.69 17.86 -17.50
C LEU A 474 18.50 16.62 -18.39
N ALA A 475 19.54 15.80 -18.47
CA ALA A 475 19.48 14.54 -19.20
C ALA A 475 18.86 13.46 -18.32
N ARG A 476 18.08 12.58 -18.91
CA ARG A 476 17.60 11.38 -18.23
C ARG A 476 18.78 10.43 -17.99
N THR A 477 19.20 10.30 -16.74
CA THR A 477 20.35 9.50 -16.31
C THR A 477 19.95 8.14 -15.74
N GLY A 478 18.66 7.99 -15.45
CA GLY A 478 18.10 6.76 -14.90
C GLY A 478 16.65 6.54 -15.31
N PRO A 479 16.02 5.46 -14.84
CA PRO A 479 14.62 5.15 -15.14
C PRO A 479 13.65 6.20 -14.61
N ALA A 480 14.02 6.89 -13.51
CA ALA A 480 13.21 7.91 -12.85
C ALA A 480 14.10 9.05 -12.31
N GLU A 481 15.10 9.48 -13.08
CA GLU A 481 15.98 10.57 -12.70
C GLU A 481 16.39 11.37 -13.92
N TRP A 482 16.31 12.68 -13.83
CA TRP A 482 16.88 13.66 -14.75
C TRP A 482 17.95 14.43 -14.01
N ARG A 483 19.14 14.52 -14.61
CA ARG A 483 20.32 15.09 -13.93
C ARG A 483 21.14 15.96 -14.87
N SER A 484 21.81 16.96 -14.30
CA SER A 484 22.85 17.73 -14.95
C SER A 484 23.91 18.12 -13.93
N GLU A 485 25.15 18.22 -14.37
CA GLU A 485 26.29 18.67 -13.58
C GLU A 485 26.61 20.11 -13.91
N LEU A 486 26.83 20.92 -12.88
CA LEU A 486 27.30 22.29 -12.96
C LEU A 486 28.76 22.33 -12.49
N ARG A 487 29.66 22.80 -13.35
CA ARG A 487 31.09 22.93 -13.06
C ARG A 487 31.52 24.37 -13.16
N ASP A 488 32.55 24.74 -12.39
CA ASP A 488 33.12 26.10 -12.35
C ASP A 488 32.15 27.17 -11.78
N PHE A 489 31.29 26.79 -10.84
CA PHE A 489 30.33 27.65 -10.18
C PHE A 489 30.93 28.19 -8.85
N ASN A 490 31.81 29.18 -8.96
CA ASN A 490 32.61 29.70 -7.83
C ASN A 490 32.22 31.12 -7.42
N ASP A 491 31.09 31.67 -7.91
CA ASP A 491 30.66 33.01 -7.54
C ASP A 491 30.36 33.07 -6.04
N PRO A 492 31.04 33.95 -5.28
CA PRO A 492 30.79 34.14 -3.84
C PRO A 492 29.41 34.74 -3.55
N ALA A 493 28.80 35.46 -4.51
CA ALA A 493 27.44 35.98 -4.38
C ALA A 493 26.40 34.85 -4.48
N GLY A 494 26.81 33.66 -4.94
CA GLY A 494 26.00 32.48 -5.08
C GLY A 494 25.13 32.45 -6.34
N TYR A 495 24.33 31.42 -6.42
CA TYR A 495 23.48 31.13 -7.58
C TYR A 495 22.06 30.79 -7.12
N GLN A 496 21.11 30.99 -8.04
CA GLN A 496 19.74 30.54 -7.90
C GLN A 496 19.40 29.60 -9.06
N VAL A 497 18.70 28.52 -8.76
CA VAL A 497 18.19 27.56 -9.75
C VAL A 497 16.68 27.49 -9.67
N GLU A 498 16.01 27.63 -10.80
CA GLU A 498 14.59 27.35 -10.97
C GLU A 498 14.45 26.20 -11.98
N PHE A 499 13.83 25.10 -11.57
CA PHE A 499 13.54 23.96 -12.44
C PHE A 499 12.21 24.16 -13.13
N HIS A 500 12.14 23.77 -14.37
CA HIS A 500 10.92 23.70 -15.17
C HIS A 500 10.74 22.28 -15.70
N VAL A 501 9.62 21.64 -15.34
CA VAL A 501 9.30 20.27 -15.71
C VAL A 501 8.00 20.26 -16.50
N THR A 502 8.02 19.57 -17.64
CA THR A 502 6.84 19.34 -18.47
C THR A 502 6.65 17.85 -18.70
N GLY A 503 5.40 17.44 -18.88
CA GLY A 503 5.05 16.04 -19.10
C GLY A 503 3.54 15.85 -19.14
N THR A 504 3.11 14.62 -18.88
CA THR A 504 1.69 14.24 -18.87
C THR A 504 1.38 13.46 -17.60
N HIS A 505 0.28 13.75 -16.95
CA HIS A 505 -0.26 12.93 -15.87
C HIS A 505 -0.76 11.59 -16.46
N PRO A 506 -0.69 10.44 -15.75
CA PRO A 506 -1.22 9.17 -16.23
C PRO A 506 -2.68 9.21 -16.68
N GLY A 507 -3.46 10.15 -16.16
CA GLY A 507 -4.83 10.45 -16.63
C GLY A 507 -4.90 11.27 -17.92
N GLY A 508 -3.77 11.55 -18.61
CA GLY A 508 -3.73 12.29 -19.89
C GLY A 508 -3.74 13.82 -19.77
N LYS A 509 -3.76 14.39 -18.56
CA LYS A 509 -3.72 15.86 -18.32
C LYS A 509 -2.26 16.35 -18.51
N PRO A 510 -2.02 17.41 -19.32
CA PRO A 510 -0.68 17.98 -19.45
C PRO A 510 -0.23 18.61 -18.13
N ILE A 511 1.04 18.44 -17.82
CA ILE A 511 1.71 18.99 -16.65
C ILE A 511 2.77 20.00 -17.11
N SER A 512 2.81 21.15 -16.47
CA SER A 512 3.88 22.13 -16.56
C SER A 512 4.07 22.76 -15.20
N THR A 513 5.19 22.49 -14.54
CA THR A 513 5.45 22.95 -13.17
C THR A 513 6.83 23.56 -13.04
N ARG A 514 6.98 24.46 -12.07
CA ARG A 514 8.24 25.12 -11.69
C ARG A 514 8.53 24.86 -10.22
N LEU A 515 9.80 24.58 -9.94
CA LEU A 515 10.29 24.33 -8.58
C LEU A 515 11.49 25.25 -8.28
N GLY A 516 11.52 25.82 -7.09
CA GLY A 516 12.57 26.74 -6.66
C GLY A 516 12.04 28.16 -6.42
N PRO A 517 12.90 29.17 -6.34
CA PRO A 517 14.36 29.09 -6.57
C PRO A 517 15.12 28.40 -5.44
N PHE A 518 16.03 27.52 -5.79
CA PHE A 518 17.02 26.93 -4.89
C PHE A 518 18.27 27.81 -4.89
N LYS A 519 18.80 28.11 -3.70
CA LYS A 519 20.00 28.95 -3.56
C LYS A 519 21.19 28.11 -3.15
N PHE A 520 22.32 28.30 -3.83
CA PHE A 520 23.57 27.65 -3.49
C PHE A 520 24.77 28.55 -3.76
N SER A 521 25.89 28.27 -3.11
CA SER A 521 27.15 29.00 -3.28
C SER A 521 28.32 28.04 -3.07
N SER A 522 29.54 28.48 -3.37
CA SER A 522 30.75 27.71 -3.08
C SER A 522 30.93 27.37 -1.58
N ALA A 523 30.23 28.07 -0.69
CA ALA A 523 30.24 27.84 0.75
C ALA A 523 29.17 26.81 1.22
N GLY A 524 28.33 26.29 0.32
CA GLY A 524 27.30 25.34 0.60
C GLY A 524 25.93 25.67 0.00
N ILE A 525 24.98 24.81 0.23
CA ILE A 525 23.59 24.96 -0.19
C ILE A 525 22.84 25.67 0.93
N VAL A 526 22.16 26.76 0.58
CA VAL A 526 21.18 27.36 1.49
C VAL A 526 19.90 26.54 1.36
N ALA A 527 19.50 25.85 2.43
CA ALA A 527 18.32 25.01 2.43
C ALA A 527 17.13 25.75 1.81
N PRO A 528 16.37 25.12 0.90
CA PRO A 528 15.15 25.71 0.39
C PRO A 528 14.16 25.95 1.53
N PRO A 529 13.28 26.94 1.42
CA PRO A 529 12.16 27.05 2.35
C PRO A 529 11.38 25.73 2.34
N ALA A 530 10.93 25.30 3.50
CA ALA A 530 10.36 23.97 3.80
C ALA A 530 9.02 23.63 3.07
N GLU A 531 8.82 24.07 1.85
CA GLU A 531 7.56 23.98 1.10
C GLU A 531 7.50 22.80 0.10
N SER A 532 8.59 22.03 -0.03
CA SER A 532 8.69 20.95 -1.06
C SER A 532 8.83 19.53 -0.50
N ALA A 533 8.97 19.35 0.80
CA ALA A 533 8.92 18.01 1.41
C ALA A 533 7.55 17.82 2.07
N ALA A 534 7.00 16.63 1.98
CA ALA A 534 5.89 16.26 2.86
C ALA A 534 6.27 16.63 4.30
N PRO A 535 5.41 17.32 5.07
CA PRO A 535 5.77 17.77 6.40
C PRO A 535 6.21 16.58 7.24
N GLN A 536 7.46 16.61 7.69
CA GLN A 536 7.92 15.71 8.73
C GLN A 536 7.17 16.08 10.01
N PRO A 537 6.70 15.13 10.82
CA PRO A 537 6.08 15.45 12.09
C PRO A 537 7.08 16.22 12.97
N GLU A 538 6.75 17.47 13.31
CA GLU A 538 7.49 18.19 14.32
C GLU A 538 7.41 17.44 15.66
N PRO A 539 8.51 17.32 16.42
CA PRO A 539 8.45 16.73 17.76
C PRO A 539 7.50 17.57 18.60
N MET A 540 6.48 16.93 19.17
CA MET A 540 5.57 17.57 20.10
C MET A 540 6.39 18.15 21.25
N ALA A 541 6.40 19.47 21.35
CA ALA A 541 7.01 20.17 22.47
C ALA A 541 6.31 19.76 23.76
N ASP A 542 7.08 19.21 24.70
CA ASP A 542 6.66 18.95 26.07
C ASP A 542 6.02 20.23 26.65
N SER A 543 4.72 20.22 26.81
CA SER A 543 4.02 21.21 27.60
C SER A 543 4.25 20.90 29.07
N GLU A 544 5.24 21.54 29.66
CA GLU A 544 5.41 21.58 31.12
C GLU A 544 4.12 22.10 31.80
N PRO A 545 3.65 21.43 32.85
CA PRO A 545 2.53 21.93 33.62
C PRO A 545 2.98 23.16 34.43
N ARG A 546 2.47 24.32 34.08
CA ARG A 546 2.57 25.50 34.93
C ARG A 546 1.83 25.27 36.23
N SER A 547 2.58 25.18 37.31
CA SER A 547 2.10 25.31 38.66
C SER A 547 1.85 26.80 38.92
N ASP A 548 0.61 27.21 39.08
CA ASP A 548 0.27 28.42 39.82
C ASP A 548 -0.59 28.07 41.02
N ALA A 549 0.02 28.27 42.16
CA ALA A 549 -0.62 28.16 43.48
C ALA A 549 -1.22 29.50 43.88
N ALA A 550 -2.33 29.38 44.53
CA ALA A 550 -2.90 30.25 45.59
C ALA A 550 -3.55 31.56 45.18
N SER A 551 -4.84 31.70 45.41
CA SER A 551 -5.39 32.51 46.51
C SER A 551 -6.92 32.48 46.53
N ALA A 552 -7.41 32.00 47.60
CA ALA A 552 -8.57 32.28 48.45
C ALA A 552 -9.72 33.20 47.96
N ALA A 553 -10.91 32.68 48.26
CA ALA A 553 -12.03 33.21 49.03
C ALA A 553 -13.28 33.67 48.28
N GLU A 554 -14.35 33.04 48.77
CA GLU A 554 -15.71 33.53 49.03
C GLU A 554 -16.76 33.64 47.93
N GLY A 555 -17.77 32.82 48.10
CA GLY A 555 -19.16 33.32 48.30
C GLY A 555 -20.09 33.18 47.11
N GLY A 556 -21.08 32.28 47.22
CA GLY A 556 -22.37 32.63 46.66
C GLY A 556 -23.14 31.59 45.88
N LYS A 557 -23.96 30.86 46.61
CA LYS A 557 -25.32 30.36 46.25
C LYS A 557 -25.62 29.64 44.94
N LYS A 558 -25.98 28.39 45.12
CA LYS A 558 -26.86 27.56 44.30
C LYS A 558 -28.21 28.23 44.00
N PRO A 559 -28.83 27.96 42.87
CA PRO A 559 -30.22 27.51 42.93
C PRO A 559 -30.43 26.15 42.23
N GLU A 560 -31.26 25.36 42.90
CA GLU A 560 -31.94 24.16 42.43
C GLU A 560 -32.73 24.42 41.15
N ALA A 561 -32.69 23.47 40.21
CA ALA A 561 -33.64 23.39 39.12
C ALA A 561 -34.42 22.08 39.20
N GLN A 562 -35.70 22.25 39.22
CA GLN A 562 -36.77 21.26 39.29
C GLN A 562 -36.78 20.31 38.09
N LEU A 563 -37.04 19.04 38.42
CA LEU A 563 -37.57 18.02 37.51
C LEU A 563 -38.94 18.44 36.97
N ALA A 564 -39.13 18.27 35.66
CA ALA A 564 -40.44 18.21 35.02
C ALA A 564 -40.59 16.86 34.31
N ALA A 565 -41.64 16.14 34.64
CA ALA A 565 -42.04 14.84 34.11
C ALA A 565 -42.77 14.96 32.74
N PRO A 566 -42.93 13.83 32.00
CA PRO A 566 -43.27 13.82 30.60
C PRO A 566 -44.75 13.98 30.31
N ALA A 567 -45.09 14.63 29.19
CA ALA A 567 -46.44 14.76 28.66
C ALA A 567 -46.74 13.68 27.61
N ALA A 568 -47.96 13.23 27.66
CA ALA A 568 -48.59 12.10 27.01
C ALA A 568 -48.75 12.26 25.48
N VAL A 569 -48.79 11.10 24.82
CA VAL A 569 -49.16 10.79 23.44
C VAL A 569 -50.65 11.08 23.21
N PRO A 570 -51.08 11.49 22.01
CA PRO A 570 -52.39 11.13 21.52
C PRO A 570 -52.34 10.13 20.37
N GLU A 571 -53.02 9.02 20.56
CA GLU A 571 -53.51 8.13 19.49
C GLU A 571 -54.49 8.84 18.56
N THR A 572 -54.38 8.59 17.27
CA THR A 572 -55.58 8.53 16.40
C THR A 572 -55.30 7.75 15.11
N ASN A 573 -56.01 6.64 14.99
CA ASN A 573 -56.78 6.09 13.88
C ASN A 573 -56.11 5.84 12.52
N SER A 574 -56.07 4.56 12.22
CA SER A 574 -56.19 4.02 10.86
C SER A 574 -57.52 4.32 10.19
N PRO A 575 -57.56 4.36 8.86
CA PRO A 575 -58.50 3.45 8.18
C PRO A 575 -57.89 2.66 7.02
N ALA A 576 -58.23 1.36 7.02
CA ALA A 576 -58.77 0.49 5.98
C ALA A 576 -58.18 0.54 4.55
N GLU A 577 -57.68 -0.63 4.21
CA GLU A 577 -57.78 -1.40 2.96
C GLU A 577 -58.36 -0.68 1.72
N ASP A 578 -57.56 -0.69 0.63
CA ASP A 578 -58.09 -1.18 -0.64
C ASP A 578 -56.95 -1.81 -1.48
N GLY A 579 -57.26 -3.02 -1.96
CA GLY A 579 -56.39 -3.87 -2.71
C GLY A 579 -56.15 -3.39 -4.12
N ASN A 580 -54.95 -3.63 -4.59
CA ASN A 580 -54.72 -3.97 -5.99
C ASN A 580 -53.52 -4.89 -6.10
N THR A 581 -53.83 -6.18 -6.12
CA THR A 581 -52.92 -7.24 -6.55
C THR A 581 -52.98 -7.38 -8.06
N ASP A 582 -51.84 -7.77 -8.62
CA ASP A 582 -51.62 -8.31 -9.96
C ASP A 582 -51.35 -7.30 -11.10
N THR A 583 -50.07 -7.28 -11.48
CA THR A 583 -49.63 -7.58 -12.87
C THR A 583 -48.14 -7.40 -13.13
N LEU A 584 -47.25 -7.91 -12.30
CA LEU A 584 -45.79 -7.94 -12.61
C LEU A 584 -45.15 -9.33 -12.53
N GLY A 585 -45.89 -10.38 -12.22
CA GLY A 585 -45.36 -11.76 -12.04
C GLY A 585 -45.28 -12.62 -13.29
N ALA A 586 -45.90 -12.23 -14.41
CA ALA A 586 -46.07 -13.14 -15.58
C ALA A 586 -45.03 -12.94 -16.71
N ASN A 587 -44.34 -11.83 -16.78
CA ASN A 587 -43.47 -11.51 -17.92
C ASN A 587 -42.03 -12.04 -17.83
N TRP A 588 -41.52 -12.33 -16.67
CA TRP A 588 -40.14 -12.79 -16.53
C TRP A 588 -39.91 -14.24 -16.98
N TYR A 589 -40.91 -15.12 -16.85
CA TYR A 589 -40.85 -16.47 -17.39
C TYR A 589 -40.83 -16.50 -18.93
N LEU A 590 -41.47 -15.52 -19.58
CA LEU A 590 -41.41 -15.35 -21.03
C LEU A 590 -40.02 -14.89 -21.49
N ILE A 591 -39.37 -14.04 -20.72
CA ILE A 591 -38.01 -13.57 -21.01
C ILE A 591 -37.00 -14.70 -20.84
N ILE A 592 -37.10 -15.51 -19.77
CA ILE A 592 -36.23 -16.67 -19.55
C ILE A 592 -36.48 -17.72 -20.66
N GLY A 593 -37.74 -17.97 -21.02
CA GLY A 593 -38.08 -18.90 -22.10
C GLY A 593 -37.47 -18.49 -23.45
N GLN A 594 -37.50 -17.20 -23.77
CA GLN A 594 -36.85 -16.64 -24.97
C GLN A 594 -35.33 -16.76 -24.96
N VAL A 595 -34.69 -16.50 -23.81
CA VAL A 595 -33.22 -16.60 -23.65
C VAL A 595 -32.78 -18.07 -23.82
N ILE A 596 -33.49 -19.03 -23.26
CA ILE A 596 -33.18 -20.46 -23.39
C ILE A 596 -33.36 -20.91 -24.86
N LEU A 597 -34.39 -20.43 -25.53
CA LEU A 597 -34.69 -20.81 -26.93
C LEU A 597 -33.65 -20.23 -27.91
N ILE A 598 -33.19 -19.00 -27.68
CA ILE A 598 -32.15 -18.34 -28.48
C ILE A 598 -30.80 -19.06 -28.28
N ASN A 599 -30.44 -19.38 -27.04
CA ASN A 599 -29.19 -20.08 -26.76
C ASN A 599 -29.21 -21.53 -27.31
N GLY A 600 -30.34 -22.20 -27.26
CA GLY A 600 -30.52 -23.52 -27.88
C GLY A 600 -30.34 -23.49 -29.40
N LEU A 601 -30.86 -22.48 -30.08
CA LEU A 601 -30.70 -22.28 -31.53
C LEU A 601 -29.24 -21.93 -31.91
N LEU A 602 -28.54 -21.16 -31.10
CA LEU A 602 -27.13 -20.80 -31.33
C LEU A 602 -26.21 -22.02 -31.14
N ILE A 603 -26.43 -22.82 -30.10
CA ILE A 603 -25.67 -24.06 -29.85
C ILE A 603 -25.95 -25.09 -30.96
N GLY A 604 -27.22 -25.26 -31.35
CA GLY A 604 -27.64 -26.16 -32.44
C GLY A 604 -27.05 -25.72 -33.78
N GLY A 605 -27.09 -24.42 -34.10
CA GLY A 605 -26.52 -23.85 -35.32
C GLY A 605 -25.00 -23.96 -35.37
N GLY A 606 -24.32 -23.68 -34.25
CA GLY A 606 -22.87 -23.83 -34.11
C GLY A 606 -22.41 -25.30 -34.27
N PHE A 607 -23.12 -26.23 -33.66
CA PHE A 607 -22.85 -27.65 -33.79
C PHE A 607 -23.08 -28.16 -35.23
N PHE A 608 -24.10 -27.66 -35.91
CA PHE A 608 -24.38 -28.02 -37.31
C PHE A 608 -23.31 -27.47 -38.26
N ALA A 609 -22.86 -26.21 -38.04
CA ALA A 609 -21.78 -25.60 -38.80
C ALA A 609 -20.43 -26.33 -38.58
N TYR A 610 -20.11 -26.67 -37.33
CA TYR A 610 -18.92 -27.45 -36.96
C TYR A 610 -18.93 -28.83 -37.61
N ARG A 611 -20.09 -29.56 -37.58
CA ARG A 611 -20.22 -30.87 -38.17
C ARG A 611 -20.14 -30.82 -39.72
N ARG A 612 -20.60 -29.71 -40.35
CA ARG A 612 -20.49 -29.50 -41.78
C ARG A 612 -19.04 -29.19 -42.20
N TRP A 613 -18.33 -28.38 -41.41
CA TRP A 613 -16.93 -28.03 -41.62
C TRP A 613 -16.04 -29.30 -41.45
N TRP A 614 -16.24 -30.08 -40.40
CA TRP A 614 -15.50 -31.31 -40.15
C TRP A 614 -15.75 -32.42 -41.21
N ARG A 615 -16.88 -32.37 -41.88
CA ARG A 615 -17.16 -33.28 -43.02
C ARG A 615 -16.53 -32.77 -44.33
N SER A 616 -16.22 -31.50 -44.47
CA SER A 616 -15.55 -30.89 -45.62
C SER A 616 -14.05 -31.24 -45.65
N ASP A 617 -13.40 -31.31 -44.48
CA ASP A 617 -11.95 -31.62 -44.38
C ASP A 617 -11.62 -33.09 -44.67
N LYS A 618 -12.59 -34.00 -44.59
CA LYS A 618 -12.36 -35.43 -44.97
C LYS A 618 -12.43 -35.73 -46.46
N LYS A 619 -12.77 -34.74 -47.30
CA LYS A 619 -12.82 -34.96 -48.77
C LYS A 619 -11.59 -34.45 -49.52
N THR A 620 -10.62 -33.82 -48.85
CA THR A 620 -9.39 -33.33 -49.45
C THR A 620 -8.12 -34.14 -49.11
N GLY A 621 -8.27 -35.25 -48.41
CA GLY A 621 -7.17 -36.11 -47.95
C GLY A 621 -6.93 -37.41 -48.73
N GLU A 622 -7.62 -37.64 -49.86
CA GLU A 622 -7.38 -38.81 -50.70
C GLU A 622 -7.07 -38.36 -52.14
N MET A 623 -5.87 -37.90 -52.39
CA MET A 623 -5.21 -37.95 -53.70
C MET A 623 -3.79 -37.43 -53.56
N ASN A 624 -2.84 -38.34 -53.42
CA ASN A 624 -1.48 -38.39 -53.86
C ASN A 624 -0.60 -39.21 -52.90
N LEU A 625 -0.60 -40.50 -53.17
CA LEU A 625 0.44 -41.45 -52.76
C LEU A 625 0.65 -42.34 -53.95
N LEU A 626 1.58 -42.01 -54.84
CA LEU A 626 2.33 -42.93 -55.68
C LEU A 626 3.59 -42.21 -56.18
N ASP A 627 4.69 -42.96 -55.99
CA ASP A 627 6.03 -42.78 -56.59
C ASP A 627 6.95 -41.71 -55.95
N ASP A 628 8.02 -42.09 -55.25
CA ASP A 628 9.24 -42.60 -55.84
C ASP A 628 10.21 -43.17 -54.79
N ASP A 629 10.87 -44.19 -55.21
CA ASP A 629 11.83 -45.08 -54.59
C ASP A 629 13.20 -44.42 -54.36
N SER A 630 13.90 -44.97 -53.39
CA SER A 630 15.35 -45.24 -53.41
C SER A 630 16.21 -44.59 -52.31
N SER A 631 16.71 -45.50 -51.56
CA SER A 631 18.11 -45.75 -51.14
C SER A 631 18.61 -45.25 -49.78
N SER A 632 18.87 -46.29 -48.99
CA SER A 632 20.08 -46.54 -48.16
C SER A 632 20.44 -45.55 -47.07
N GLY A 633 20.62 -45.89 -45.83
CA GLY A 633 21.26 -46.98 -45.19
C GLY A 633 21.74 -46.59 -43.81
N GLU A 634 21.76 -47.57 -42.98
CA GLU A 634 22.59 -47.76 -41.78
C GLU A 634 22.18 -47.20 -40.45
N ASP A 635 21.75 -48.17 -39.68
CA ASP A 635 21.73 -48.32 -38.23
C ASP A 635 23.04 -47.93 -37.53
N ARG A 636 22.96 -47.32 -36.35
CA ARG A 636 23.69 -47.79 -35.15
C ARG A 636 23.18 -47.17 -33.86
N PRO A 637 23.23 -47.93 -32.72
CA PRO A 637 22.46 -47.62 -31.52
C PRO A 637 23.28 -46.82 -30.47
N LEU A 638 22.51 -46.15 -29.63
CA LEU A 638 22.95 -45.50 -28.37
C LEU A 638 23.33 -46.57 -27.33
N ALA A 639 24.61 -46.60 -26.91
CA ALA A 639 25.06 -46.96 -25.58
C ALA A 639 26.53 -46.58 -25.41
N SER A 640 26.87 -46.13 -24.21
CA SER A 640 28.19 -45.79 -23.69
C SER A 640 28.70 -44.35 -23.90
N ILE A 641 28.59 -43.56 -22.85
CA ILE A 641 29.69 -42.79 -22.23
C ILE A 641 29.18 -42.35 -20.85
N LEU A 642 29.39 -43.21 -19.88
CA LEU A 642 29.65 -42.91 -18.47
C LEU A 642 31.04 -43.50 -18.22
N GLU A 643 31.97 -42.62 -17.90
CA GLU A 643 33.11 -42.80 -17.03
C GLU A 643 34.26 -41.88 -17.45
N GLU A 644 34.90 -41.40 -16.42
CA GLU A 644 36.11 -40.57 -16.37
C GLU A 644 35.88 -39.05 -16.31
N THR A 645 35.90 -38.46 -15.08
CA THR A 645 37.18 -37.94 -14.57
C THR A 645 37.06 -37.61 -13.08
N LYS A 646 37.75 -38.45 -12.27
CA LYS A 646 38.39 -38.04 -11.02
C LYS A 646 39.83 -37.63 -11.36
N ALA A 647 40.22 -36.39 -11.08
CA ALA A 647 41.50 -35.95 -10.57
C ALA A 647 41.38 -34.48 -10.15
#